data_9c801e24347084d65a348e0e4a947cb4
#
_entry.id   9c801e24347084d65a348e0e4a947cb4
#
_cell.length_a   1.000
_cell.length_b   1.000
_cell.length_c   1.000
_cell.angle_alpha   90.00
_cell.angle_beta   90.00
_cell.angle_gamma   90.00
#
_symmetry.space_group_name_H-M   'P 1'
#
loop_
_entity.id
_entity.type
_entity.pdbx_description
1 polymer ?
#
loop_
_entity_poly.entity_id
_entity_poly.type
_entity_poly.pdbx_seq_one_letter_code
_entity_poly.pdbx_strand_id
1 'polypeptide(L)'
;MKEQMIEIKFPDGSVKEFVNGVTLEEIAGSISSSLKKKAVAGKVNDGLYDLRRKIEENAEVEIITIDSNEGVEIARHSAAHILAQAVKRLYGDINLGVGPVIENGFYYDMDLPSSVNVEDLRKIEKEMKKIINENIKIERVEVSREEAAKLFQEMNDRLKLELLEAIPSGESVTLYKQGEFVDLCRGPHLPFTGYLKAFQLTHVSGAYWRGDSNNQVLQRIYGVAFSSQKELEEYLHFVEEAAKRNHRKLGSELELFMFSEEAPGMPFYLPKGQMIRNELEAFLREIQKEYNYQEVRTPFMMNQEVWERSGHWGHYKDNMYFSEVDNKSFALKPMNCPGHMLMFKNKLHSYRELPIRMCEFGQVHRHEFSGALNGLLRVRTFCQDDAHLFVTPKQIEDEIKSVMAQIDYVYKTFGFEYEVELSTRPEDSMGDDKLWEQAEAALENVLQSLNYKYRLNEGDGAFYGPKIDFHIKDALNRSHQCGTIQLDFQMPEKFDLNYIDENNEKKRPVVIHRAVLGSLDRFLAILIEHFGGAFPAWVAPVQVKVIPVSNAVHEQYANEIALKLAQAGVRVEQDARDEKLGYKIREAQMQKVPYVLVIGDKEMENEAVNVRKYGEEKSEVIALDVFVATIEEEIKNRKY
;
A
#
# COMPACT_ATOMS: atom_id res chain seq x y z
N MET A 1 7.99 61.62 1.22
CA MET A 1 6.75 60.86 1.24
C MET A 1 6.84 59.96 2.47
N LYS A 2 5.81 59.88 3.34
CA LYS A 2 5.84 58.89 4.43
C LYS A 2 5.75 57.52 3.77
N GLU A 3 6.73 56.66 4.08
CA GLU A 3 6.64 55.25 3.64
C GLU A 3 5.37 54.67 4.21
N GLN A 4 4.57 54.04 3.35
CA GLN A 4 3.34 53.37 3.76
C GLN A 4 3.72 52.10 4.53
N MET A 5 3.25 51.97 5.77
CA MET A 5 3.47 50.79 6.61
C MET A 5 2.33 49.80 6.41
N ILE A 6 2.66 48.50 6.46
CA ILE A 6 1.73 47.37 6.43
C ILE A 6 1.94 46.52 7.67
N GLU A 7 0.85 45.88 8.14
CA GLU A 7 0.88 44.98 9.27
C GLU A 7 0.98 43.52 8.79
N ILE A 8 1.96 42.77 9.29
CA ILE A 8 2.15 41.37 9.04
C ILE A 8 1.84 40.59 10.32
N LYS A 9 0.85 39.70 10.24
CA LYS A 9 0.47 38.78 11.31
C LYS A 9 1.13 37.43 11.10
N PHE A 10 1.76 36.89 12.14
CA PHE A 10 2.43 35.59 12.13
C PHE A 10 1.56 34.47 12.74
N PRO A 11 1.87 33.17 12.50
CA PRO A 11 1.09 32.03 13.02
C PRO A 11 0.99 31.99 14.55
N ASP A 12 1.95 32.57 15.28
CA ASP A 12 1.91 32.67 16.74
C ASP A 12 0.99 33.80 17.25
N GLY A 13 0.31 34.49 16.34
CA GLY A 13 -0.58 35.63 16.63
C GLY A 13 0.12 36.98 16.80
N SER A 14 1.44 37.02 16.74
CA SER A 14 2.20 38.29 16.81
C SER A 14 1.99 39.11 15.54
N VAL A 15 2.03 40.45 15.70
CA VAL A 15 1.90 41.41 14.59
C VAL A 15 3.12 42.30 14.56
N LYS A 16 3.67 42.57 13.36
CA LYS A 16 4.80 43.42 13.15
C LYS A 16 4.60 44.33 11.95
N GLU A 17 4.97 45.59 12.07
CA GLU A 17 4.92 46.57 10.98
C GLU A 17 6.14 46.51 10.07
N PHE A 18 5.91 46.59 8.76
CA PHE A 18 6.94 46.64 7.72
C PHE A 18 6.62 47.72 6.71
N VAL A 19 7.63 48.16 5.96
CA VAL A 19 7.44 49.07 4.84
C VAL A 19 6.71 48.30 3.70
N ASN A 20 5.75 48.96 3.05
CA ASN A 20 5.05 48.42 1.88
C ASN A 20 6.04 47.97 0.80
N GLY A 21 5.85 46.78 0.27
CA GLY A 21 6.76 46.15 -0.69
C GLY A 21 7.88 45.32 -0.05
N VAL A 22 7.83 45.07 1.26
CA VAL A 22 8.75 44.15 1.96
C VAL A 22 8.62 42.75 1.34
N THR A 23 9.76 42.04 1.22
CA THR A 23 9.78 40.67 0.71
C THR A 23 9.69 39.66 1.84
N LEU A 24 9.23 38.43 1.52
CA LEU A 24 9.21 37.29 2.46
C LEU A 24 10.63 36.99 2.99
N GLU A 25 11.68 37.20 2.16
CA GLU A 25 13.08 37.04 2.57
C GLU A 25 13.50 38.05 3.65
N GLU A 26 13.08 39.31 3.50
CA GLU A 26 13.34 40.35 4.49
C GLU A 26 12.56 40.13 5.78
N ILE A 27 11.32 39.68 5.68
CA ILE A 27 10.51 39.30 6.84
C ILE A 27 11.19 38.15 7.60
N ALA A 28 11.60 37.06 6.91
CA ALA A 28 12.34 35.96 7.53
C ALA A 28 13.61 36.43 8.23
N GLY A 29 14.37 37.37 7.60
CA GLY A 29 15.56 37.97 8.15
C GLY A 29 15.31 38.82 9.40
N SER A 30 14.15 39.48 9.47
CA SER A 30 13.73 40.30 10.64
C SER A 30 13.37 39.44 11.86
N ILE A 31 13.02 38.16 11.65
CA ILE A 31 12.74 37.21 12.73
C ILE A 31 14.05 36.61 13.25
N SER A 32 14.86 36.02 12.37
CA SER A 32 16.21 35.56 12.71
C SER A 32 17.07 35.30 11.47
N SER A 33 18.38 35.38 11.63
CA SER A 33 19.36 35.02 10.58
C SER A 33 19.35 33.52 10.27
N SER A 34 18.99 32.69 11.23
CA SER A 34 18.85 31.23 11.04
C SER A 34 17.63 30.90 10.17
N LEU A 35 16.49 31.52 10.44
CA LEU A 35 15.28 31.36 9.65
C LEU A 35 15.51 31.82 8.20
N LYS A 36 16.13 33.00 8.00
CA LYS A 36 16.46 33.51 6.67
C LYS A 36 17.26 32.49 5.83
N LYS A 37 18.23 31.79 6.45
CA LYS A 37 19.06 30.79 5.75
C LYS A 37 18.31 29.51 5.37
N LYS A 38 17.27 29.17 6.10
CA LYS A 38 16.44 27.99 5.84
C LYS A 38 15.19 28.27 5.01
N ALA A 39 14.77 29.54 4.96
CA ALA A 39 13.58 29.96 4.24
C ALA A 39 13.71 29.69 2.74
N VAL A 40 12.66 29.13 2.15
CA VAL A 40 12.58 28.80 0.70
C VAL A 40 11.36 29.44 0.03
N ALA A 41 10.29 29.68 0.79
CA ALA A 41 9.05 30.29 0.34
C ALA A 41 8.29 30.91 1.52
N GLY A 42 7.09 31.43 1.30
CA GLY A 42 6.15 31.79 2.35
C GLY A 42 4.71 31.66 1.91
N LYS A 43 3.84 31.35 2.87
CA LYS A 43 2.40 31.51 2.70
C LYS A 43 2.01 32.95 3.00
N VAL A 44 1.24 33.56 2.12
CA VAL A 44 0.64 34.88 2.31
C VAL A 44 -0.87 34.67 2.21
N ASN A 45 -1.56 34.83 3.32
CA ASN A 45 -2.91 34.36 3.52
C ASN A 45 -2.99 32.87 3.16
N ASP A 46 -3.79 32.44 2.18
CA ASP A 46 -3.92 31.03 1.76
C ASP A 46 -3.00 30.64 0.59
N GLY A 47 -2.21 31.58 0.04
CA GLY A 47 -1.36 31.34 -1.14
C GLY A 47 0.09 31.07 -0.81
N LEU A 48 0.72 30.11 -1.50
CA LEU A 48 2.14 29.79 -1.41
C LEU A 48 2.94 30.55 -2.48
N TYR A 49 4.01 31.26 -2.08
CA TYR A 49 4.76 32.17 -2.94
C TYR A 49 6.27 32.09 -2.75
N ASP A 50 6.99 32.50 -3.82
CA ASP A 50 8.42 32.61 -3.82
C ASP A 50 8.92 33.60 -2.74
N LEU A 51 10.09 33.30 -2.19
CA LEU A 51 10.69 34.08 -1.09
C LEU A 51 10.89 35.56 -1.41
N ARG A 52 11.01 35.93 -2.69
CA ARG A 52 11.19 37.31 -3.17
C ARG A 52 9.92 38.04 -3.53
N ARG A 53 8.73 37.43 -3.28
CA ARG A 53 7.46 38.13 -3.48
C ARG A 53 7.40 39.35 -2.56
N LYS A 54 7.00 40.48 -3.13
CA LYS A 54 6.71 41.71 -2.37
C LYS A 54 5.30 41.62 -1.79
N ILE A 55 5.14 42.11 -0.58
CA ILE A 55 3.86 42.21 0.11
C ILE A 55 3.51 43.71 0.19
N GLU A 56 2.35 44.05 -0.37
CA GLU A 56 1.92 45.45 -0.58
C GLU A 56 0.70 45.84 0.28
N GLU A 57 0.16 44.89 1.03
CA GLU A 57 -0.99 45.08 1.92
C GLU A 57 -0.85 44.25 3.19
N ASN A 58 -1.71 44.52 4.19
CA ASN A 58 -1.76 43.73 5.40
C ASN A 58 -2.05 42.25 5.08
N ALA A 59 -1.29 41.34 5.69
CA ALA A 59 -1.41 39.92 5.39
C ALA A 59 -1.03 39.04 6.58
N GLU A 60 -1.54 37.82 6.61
CA GLU A 60 -1.01 36.72 7.43
C GLU A 60 0.14 36.07 6.67
N VAL A 61 1.29 35.89 7.34
CA VAL A 61 2.52 35.38 6.72
C VAL A 61 3.11 34.27 7.55
N GLU A 62 3.33 33.13 6.91
CA GLU A 62 4.08 31.98 7.42
C GLU A 62 5.31 31.75 6.54
N ILE A 63 6.50 31.65 7.14
CA ILE A 63 7.75 31.39 6.42
C ILE A 63 7.95 29.89 6.30
N ILE A 64 8.07 29.41 5.07
CA ILE A 64 8.29 28.00 4.74
C ILE A 64 9.79 27.73 4.67
N THR A 65 10.24 26.73 5.44
CA THR A 65 11.65 26.31 5.50
C THR A 65 11.89 25.04 4.68
N ILE A 66 13.13 24.81 4.26
CA ILE A 66 13.53 23.66 3.41
C ILE A 66 13.25 22.30 4.06
N ASP A 67 13.17 22.25 5.39
CA ASP A 67 12.91 21.07 6.21
C ASP A 67 11.42 20.85 6.54
N SER A 68 10.52 21.73 6.09
CA SER A 68 9.07 21.52 6.16
C SER A 68 8.57 20.67 4.97
N ASN A 69 7.37 20.10 5.09
CA ASN A 69 6.77 19.30 4.02
C ASN A 69 6.65 20.12 2.72
N GLU A 70 6.10 21.33 2.80
CA GLU A 70 5.96 22.22 1.65
C GLU A 70 7.34 22.65 1.11
N GLY A 71 8.33 22.84 1.96
CA GLY A 71 9.70 23.17 1.55
C GLY A 71 10.37 22.05 0.77
N VAL A 72 10.13 20.80 1.17
CA VAL A 72 10.60 19.60 0.44
C VAL A 72 9.90 19.47 -0.91
N GLU A 73 8.58 19.75 -1.00
CA GLU A 73 7.86 19.77 -2.28
C GLU A 73 8.42 20.84 -3.24
N ILE A 74 8.72 22.04 -2.75
CA ILE A 74 9.37 23.10 -3.53
C ILE A 74 10.77 22.66 -3.99
N ALA A 75 11.52 21.94 -3.14
CA ALA A 75 12.81 21.38 -3.51
C ALA A 75 12.70 20.33 -4.62
N ARG A 76 11.70 19.45 -4.55
CA ARG A 76 11.38 18.46 -5.60
C ARG A 76 11.02 19.14 -6.92
N HIS A 77 10.18 20.17 -6.87
CA HIS A 77 9.80 20.94 -8.05
C HIS A 77 11.01 21.62 -8.69
N SER A 78 11.89 22.23 -7.88
CA SER A 78 13.13 22.83 -8.38
C SER A 78 14.14 21.80 -8.88
N ALA A 79 14.16 20.59 -8.30
CA ALA A 79 14.98 19.49 -8.78
C ALA A 79 14.56 19.03 -10.19
N ALA A 80 13.25 19.07 -10.51
CA ALA A 80 12.76 18.82 -11.86
C ALA A 80 13.30 19.84 -12.88
N HIS A 81 13.34 21.13 -12.51
CA HIS A 81 13.95 22.17 -13.38
C HIS A 81 15.48 22.02 -13.49
N ILE A 82 16.17 21.65 -12.42
CA ILE A 82 17.62 21.37 -12.44
C ILE A 82 17.92 20.15 -13.32
N LEU A 83 17.06 19.12 -13.30
CA LEU A 83 17.12 17.98 -14.20
C LEU A 83 16.97 18.43 -15.67
N ALA A 84 15.94 19.21 -15.98
CA ALA A 84 15.69 19.70 -17.32
C ALA A 84 16.87 20.57 -17.85
N GLN A 85 17.44 21.45 -17.01
CA GLN A 85 18.64 22.22 -17.36
C GLN A 85 19.84 21.30 -17.62
N ALA A 86 20.07 20.30 -16.77
CA ALA A 86 21.18 19.36 -16.94
C ALA A 86 21.07 18.58 -18.26
N VAL A 87 19.86 18.14 -18.60
CA VAL A 87 19.62 17.43 -19.85
C VAL A 87 19.80 18.36 -21.05
N LYS A 88 19.32 19.60 -21.01
CA LYS A 88 19.59 20.60 -22.07
C LYS A 88 21.09 20.88 -22.26
N ARG A 89 21.85 20.98 -21.18
CA ARG A 89 23.30 21.13 -21.27
C ARG A 89 24.01 19.97 -21.95
N LEU A 90 23.51 18.74 -21.74
CA LEU A 90 24.14 17.52 -22.28
C LEU A 90 23.67 17.15 -23.69
N TYR A 91 22.41 17.40 -24.02
CA TYR A 91 21.80 16.95 -25.28
C TYR A 91 21.40 18.07 -26.22
N GLY A 92 21.60 19.34 -25.83
CA GLY A 92 21.32 20.51 -26.66
C GLY A 92 19.83 20.85 -26.71
N ASP A 93 19.40 21.31 -27.90
CA ASP A 93 18.02 21.75 -28.10
C ASP A 93 17.07 20.56 -28.17
N ILE A 94 16.35 20.34 -27.08
CA ILE A 94 15.33 19.30 -26.90
C ILE A 94 14.01 19.94 -26.52
N ASN A 95 12.89 19.29 -26.85
CA ASN A 95 11.57 19.71 -26.40
C ASN A 95 11.32 19.22 -24.98
N LEU A 96 10.83 20.12 -24.14
CA LEU A 96 10.52 19.85 -22.75
C LEU A 96 9.02 19.77 -22.52
N GLY A 97 8.54 18.67 -21.96
CA GLY A 97 7.17 18.48 -21.53
C GLY A 97 6.90 19.14 -20.17
N VAL A 98 6.50 18.34 -19.20
CA VAL A 98 6.15 18.77 -17.83
C VAL A 98 7.00 18.06 -16.78
N GLY A 99 7.25 18.76 -15.65
CA GLY A 99 8.05 18.27 -14.54
C GLY A 99 7.33 18.39 -13.19
N PRO A 100 6.26 17.61 -12.92
CA PRO A 100 5.55 17.70 -11.67
C PRO A 100 6.28 17.01 -10.50
N VAL A 101 5.88 17.40 -9.30
CA VAL A 101 6.21 16.70 -8.06
C VAL A 101 5.35 15.46 -7.91
N ILE A 102 5.93 14.41 -7.39
CA ILE A 102 5.25 13.17 -7.00
C ILE A 102 5.61 12.84 -5.54
N GLU A 103 4.95 11.86 -4.97
CA GLU A 103 5.29 11.38 -3.63
C GLU A 103 6.79 11.00 -3.56
N ASN A 104 7.50 11.59 -2.60
CA ASN A 104 8.94 11.45 -2.37
C ASN A 104 9.88 11.87 -3.51
N GLY A 105 9.36 12.40 -4.63
CA GLY A 105 10.19 12.66 -5.79
C GLY A 105 9.61 13.63 -6.81
N PHE A 106 10.17 13.54 -7.99
CA PHE A 106 9.82 14.34 -9.16
C PHE A 106 10.10 13.55 -10.44
N TYR A 107 9.55 14.01 -11.55
CA TYR A 107 9.99 13.56 -12.86
C TYR A 107 10.00 14.72 -13.85
N TYR A 108 10.55 14.48 -15.03
CA TYR A 108 10.41 15.38 -16.17
C TYR A 108 10.24 14.60 -17.47
N ASP A 109 9.28 15.01 -18.29
CA ASP A 109 8.99 14.44 -19.60
C ASP A 109 9.80 15.19 -20.68
N MET A 110 10.54 14.48 -21.51
CA MET A 110 11.47 15.06 -22.46
C MET A 110 11.44 14.31 -23.81
N ASP A 111 11.52 15.06 -24.90
CA ASP A 111 11.68 14.51 -26.25
C ASP A 111 13.17 14.38 -26.56
N LEU A 112 13.76 13.25 -26.24
CA LEU A 112 15.19 13.01 -26.38
C LEU A 112 15.51 12.27 -27.65
N PRO A 113 16.67 12.58 -28.32
CA PRO A 113 17.07 12.01 -29.60
C PRO A 113 17.41 10.51 -29.51
N SER A 114 17.70 10.01 -28.31
CA SER A 114 18.02 8.60 -28.06
C SER A 114 17.53 8.17 -26.69
N SER A 115 17.31 6.85 -26.51
CA SER A 115 16.91 6.29 -25.22
C SER A 115 18.01 6.46 -24.18
N VAL A 116 17.63 7.00 -23.02
CA VAL A 116 18.51 7.18 -21.85
C VAL A 116 18.64 5.86 -21.10
N ASN A 117 19.87 5.47 -20.80
CA ASN A 117 20.20 4.29 -20.01
C ASN A 117 20.74 4.66 -18.63
N VAL A 118 21.11 3.65 -17.82
CA VAL A 118 21.61 3.87 -16.44
C VAL A 118 22.91 4.69 -16.39
N GLU A 119 23.81 4.54 -17.38
CA GLU A 119 25.05 5.32 -17.44
C GLU A 119 24.75 6.79 -17.77
N ASP A 120 23.77 7.04 -18.61
CA ASP A 120 23.35 8.39 -18.96
C ASP A 120 22.69 9.08 -17.76
N LEU A 121 21.89 8.37 -16.94
CA LEU A 121 21.39 8.90 -15.68
C LEU A 121 22.51 9.38 -14.76
N ARG A 122 23.63 8.63 -14.67
CA ARG A 122 24.80 9.04 -13.89
C ARG A 122 25.46 10.31 -14.45
N LYS A 123 25.52 10.47 -15.77
CA LYS A 123 26.05 11.69 -16.43
C LYS A 123 25.14 12.88 -16.15
N ILE A 124 23.83 12.71 -16.28
CA ILE A 124 22.84 13.74 -15.98
C ILE A 124 22.93 14.17 -14.51
N GLU A 125 22.97 13.22 -13.58
CA GLU A 125 23.10 13.48 -12.15
C GLU A 125 24.40 14.26 -11.82
N LYS A 126 25.50 13.93 -12.49
CA LYS A 126 26.76 14.67 -12.35
C LYS A 126 26.63 16.12 -12.84
N GLU A 127 25.90 16.36 -13.94
CA GLU A 127 25.64 17.70 -14.43
C GLU A 127 24.70 18.47 -13.52
N MET A 128 23.66 17.84 -12.97
CA MET A 128 22.81 18.44 -11.93
C MET A 128 23.63 18.90 -10.72
N LYS A 129 24.58 18.07 -10.26
CA LYS A 129 25.49 18.43 -9.16
C LYS A 129 26.36 19.66 -9.48
N LYS A 130 26.78 19.84 -10.74
CA LYS A 130 27.49 21.07 -11.16
C LYS A 130 26.57 22.29 -11.07
N ILE A 131 25.35 22.21 -11.61
CA ILE A 131 24.36 23.29 -11.57
C ILE A 131 24.06 23.70 -10.13
N ILE A 132 23.93 22.74 -9.22
CA ILE A 132 23.73 23.00 -7.79
C ILE A 132 24.92 23.73 -7.19
N ASN A 133 26.15 23.32 -7.51
CA ASN A 133 27.37 23.94 -7.03
C ASN A 133 27.61 25.36 -7.59
N GLU A 134 27.08 25.63 -8.79
CA GLU A 134 27.08 26.98 -9.38
C GLU A 134 26.20 27.95 -8.59
N ASN A 135 25.29 27.43 -7.75
CA ASN A 135 24.37 28.16 -6.90
C ASN A 135 23.61 29.27 -7.64
N ILE A 136 23.03 28.91 -8.76
CA ILE A 136 22.32 29.80 -9.68
C ILE A 136 21.05 30.33 -9.02
N LYS A 137 20.79 31.62 -9.17
CA LYS A 137 19.54 32.25 -8.74
C LYS A 137 18.38 31.77 -9.59
N ILE A 138 17.27 31.44 -8.96
CA ILE A 138 16.02 31.10 -9.63
C ILE A 138 15.08 32.30 -9.51
N GLU A 139 14.59 32.79 -10.64
CA GLU A 139 13.81 34.03 -10.73
C GLU A 139 12.48 33.79 -11.43
N ARG A 140 11.39 34.16 -10.76
CA ARG A 140 10.06 34.22 -11.35
C ARG A 140 9.90 35.49 -12.17
N VAL A 141 9.43 35.36 -13.40
CA VAL A 141 9.17 36.48 -14.32
C VAL A 141 7.76 36.35 -14.87
N GLU A 142 6.98 37.41 -14.77
CA GLU A 142 5.68 37.49 -15.44
C GLU A 142 5.89 38.10 -16.83
N VAL A 143 5.30 37.49 -17.84
CA VAL A 143 5.41 37.91 -19.22
C VAL A 143 4.03 37.85 -19.90
N SER A 144 3.89 38.57 -21.01
CA SER A 144 2.73 38.40 -21.88
C SER A 144 2.79 37.03 -22.59
N ARG A 145 1.64 36.55 -23.05
CA ARG A 145 1.57 35.32 -23.83
C ARG A 145 2.39 35.42 -25.13
N GLU A 146 2.38 36.57 -25.76
CA GLU A 146 3.12 36.86 -26.98
C GLU A 146 4.64 36.80 -26.74
N GLU A 147 5.12 37.36 -25.64
CA GLU A 147 6.53 37.28 -25.24
C GLU A 147 6.96 35.85 -24.94
N ALA A 148 6.13 35.08 -24.22
CA ALA A 148 6.40 33.66 -23.96
C ALA A 148 6.40 32.83 -25.23
N ALA A 149 5.43 33.06 -26.13
CA ALA A 149 5.35 32.36 -27.43
C ALA A 149 6.58 32.63 -28.28
N LYS A 150 7.01 33.91 -28.36
CA LYS A 150 8.22 34.28 -29.11
C LYS A 150 9.46 33.60 -28.51
N LEU A 151 9.60 33.59 -27.21
CA LEU A 151 10.72 32.93 -26.52
C LEU A 151 10.79 31.43 -26.86
N PHE A 152 9.68 30.69 -26.73
CA PHE A 152 9.66 29.26 -27.02
C PHE A 152 9.76 28.94 -28.53
N GLN A 153 9.34 29.84 -29.41
CA GLN A 153 9.63 29.76 -30.85
C GLN A 153 11.12 29.90 -31.14
N GLU A 154 11.80 30.88 -30.55
CA GLU A 154 13.26 31.06 -30.66
C GLU A 154 14.03 29.86 -30.09
N MET A 155 13.51 29.23 -29.02
CA MET A 155 14.07 28.00 -28.44
C MET A 155 13.70 26.73 -29.22
N ASN A 156 12.85 26.80 -30.23
CA ASN A 156 12.32 25.68 -30.99
C ASN A 156 11.65 24.59 -30.12
N ASP A 157 11.05 25.02 -29.00
CA ASP A 157 10.40 24.12 -28.04
C ASP A 157 8.89 23.99 -28.30
N ARG A 158 8.53 23.04 -29.18
CA ARG A 158 7.14 22.80 -29.60
C ARG A 158 6.23 22.43 -28.43
N LEU A 159 6.70 21.60 -27.50
CA LEU A 159 5.86 21.14 -26.40
C LEU A 159 5.49 22.29 -25.44
N LYS A 160 6.39 23.25 -25.23
CA LYS A 160 6.09 24.46 -24.44
C LYS A 160 5.11 25.39 -25.16
N LEU A 161 5.16 25.48 -26.48
CA LEU A 161 4.15 26.21 -27.25
C LEU A 161 2.76 25.59 -27.10
N GLU A 162 2.64 24.28 -27.19
CA GLU A 162 1.38 23.55 -26.98
C GLU A 162 0.84 23.72 -25.55
N LEU A 163 1.73 23.76 -24.53
CA LEU A 163 1.33 24.03 -23.13
C LEU A 163 0.85 25.48 -22.97
N LEU A 164 1.51 26.43 -23.60
CA LEU A 164 1.13 27.83 -23.59
C LEU A 164 -0.26 28.05 -24.20
N GLU A 165 -0.58 27.36 -25.29
CA GLU A 165 -1.90 27.41 -25.95
C GLU A 165 -3.03 26.90 -25.02
N ALA A 166 -2.73 25.93 -24.16
CA ALA A 166 -3.70 25.37 -23.23
C ALA A 166 -4.02 26.28 -22.03
N ILE A 167 -3.25 27.33 -21.76
CA ILE A 167 -3.53 28.29 -20.69
C ILE A 167 -4.74 29.14 -21.10
N PRO A 168 -5.79 29.31 -20.28
CA PRO A 168 -6.95 30.13 -20.59
C PRO A 168 -6.59 31.59 -20.92
N SER A 169 -7.39 32.21 -21.80
CA SER A 169 -7.19 33.62 -22.13
C SER A 169 -7.48 34.50 -20.93
N GLY A 170 -6.56 35.40 -20.58
CA GLY A 170 -6.66 36.29 -19.43
C GLY A 170 -5.90 35.84 -18.17
N GLU A 171 -5.38 34.61 -18.16
CA GLU A 171 -4.43 34.20 -17.12
C GLU A 171 -3.02 34.77 -17.39
N SER A 172 -2.31 35.16 -16.32
CA SER A 172 -0.92 35.59 -16.39
C SER A 172 -0.01 34.41 -16.73
N VAL A 173 0.97 34.64 -17.60
CA VAL A 173 1.99 33.64 -17.95
C VAL A 173 3.22 33.89 -17.09
N THR A 174 3.67 32.86 -16.40
CA THR A 174 4.86 32.93 -15.58
C THR A 174 5.97 32.01 -16.09
N LEU A 175 7.17 32.54 -16.12
CA LEU A 175 8.39 31.84 -16.47
C LEU A 175 9.32 31.81 -15.26
N TYR A 176 10.11 30.75 -15.14
CA TYR A 176 11.21 30.68 -14.20
C TYR A 176 12.54 30.61 -14.93
N LYS A 177 13.42 31.57 -14.61
CA LYS A 177 14.77 31.69 -15.17
C LYS A 177 15.80 31.17 -14.16
N GLN A 178 16.71 30.33 -14.65
CA GLN A 178 17.76 29.68 -13.87
C GLN A 178 19.05 29.68 -14.68
N GLY A 179 19.77 30.81 -14.65
CA GLY A 179 20.90 31.06 -15.54
C GLY A 179 20.45 31.11 -17.00
N GLU A 180 21.02 30.23 -17.82
CA GLU A 180 20.65 30.06 -19.24
C GLU A 180 19.34 29.30 -19.47
N PHE A 181 18.84 28.62 -18.44
CA PHE A 181 17.63 27.83 -18.52
C PHE A 181 16.37 28.66 -18.22
N VAL A 182 15.33 28.45 -19.01
CA VAL A 182 14.01 29.06 -18.79
C VAL A 182 12.93 28.01 -18.97
N ASP A 183 11.93 28.04 -18.11
CA ASP A 183 10.78 27.12 -18.18
C ASP A 183 9.44 27.83 -17.92
N LEU A 184 8.36 27.29 -18.51
CA LEU A 184 6.98 27.70 -18.27
C LEU A 184 6.47 26.99 -17.03
N CYS A 185 6.25 27.75 -15.96
CA CYS A 185 5.90 27.19 -14.65
C CYS A 185 5.14 28.17 -13.77
N ARG A 186 4.26 27.64 -12.90
CA ARG A 186 3.53 28.45 -11.91
C ARG A 186 4.35 28.69 -10.63
N GLY A 187 5.31 27.82 -10.32
CA GLY A 187 6.10 27.86 -9.09
C GLY A 187 5.34 27.43 -7.82
N PRO A 188 5.80 27.76 -6.62
CA PRO A 188 7.09 28.42 -6.35
C PRO A 188 8.31 27.49 -6.51
N HIS A 189 9.49 28.09 -6.52
CA HIS A 189 10.78 27.40 -6.58
C HIS A 189 11.74 27.82 -5.47
N LEU A 190 12.80 27.04 -5.27
CA LEU A 190 13.92 27.41 -4.40
C LEU A 190 14.53 28.75 -4.84
N PRO A 191 15.05 29.58 -3.90
CA PRO A 191 15.65 30.85 -4.26
C PRO A 191 16.97 30.73 -5.04
N PHE A 192 17.68 29.61 -4.86
CA PHE A 192 18.93 29.26 -5.56
C PHE A 192 19.04 27.75 -5.74
N THR A 193 19.70 27.29 -6.81
CA THR A 193 19.93 25.85 -7.06
C THR A 193 20.71 25.16 -5.93
N GLY A 194 21.59 25.89 -5.24
CA GLY A 194 22.38 25.37 -4.13
C GLY A 194 21.60 25.01 -2.86
N TYR A 195 20.30 25.29 -2.79
CA TYR A 195 19.43 24.84 -1.71
C TYR A 195 19.06 23.35 -1.84
N LEU A 196 19.11 22.77 -3.03
CA LEU A 196 18.90 21.34 -3.24
C LEU A 196 20.12 20.55 -2.73
N LYS A 197 20.00 19.87 -1.60
CA LYS A 197 21.12 19.18 -0.93
C LYS A 197 21.19 17.70 -1.22
N ALA A 198 20.04 17.04 -1.28
CA ALA A 198 19.95 15.59 -1.35
C ALA A 198 18.97 15.17 -2.46
N PHE A 199 19.48 14.54 -3.50
CA PHE A 199 18.68 14.01 -4.61
C PHE A 199 19.40 12.83 -5.27
N GLN A 200 18.62 11.99 -5.96
CA GLN A 200 19.14 10.94 -6.82
C GLN A 200 18.16 10.68 -7.98
N LEU A 201 18.69 10.46 -9.18
CA LEU A 201 17.90 9.97 -10.30
C LEU A 201 17.70 8.46 -10.15
N THR A 202 16.49 7.96 -10.39
CA THR A 202 16.12 6.58 -10.09
C THR A 202 15.98 5.70 -11.32
N HIS A 203 15.15 6.11 -12.30
CA HIS A 203 14.89 5.31 -13.50
C HIS A 203 14.31 6.17 -14.63
N VAL A 204 14.14 5.55 -15.79
CA VAL A 204 13.51 6.13 -16.98
C VAL A 204 12.36 5.26 -17.42
N SER A 205 11.28 5.86 -17.88
CA SER A 205 10.17 5.17 -18.55
C SER A 205 9.71 5.93 -19.79
N GLY A 206 8.96 5.26 -20.66
CA GLY A 206 8.19 5.93 -21.70
C GLY A 206 6.90 6.51 -21.12
N ALA A 207 6.48 7.67 -21.63
CA ALA A 207 5.20 8.29 -21.28
C ALA A 207 4.58 8.94 -22.52
N TYR A 208 3.29 8.67 -22.76
CA TYR A 208 2.57 9.34 -23.82
C TYR A 208 2.34 10.81 -23.48
N TRP A 209 2.61 11.71 -24.42
CA TRP A 209 2.36 13.13 -24.23
C TRP A 209 0.89 13.38 -23.86
N ARG A 210 0.66 14.13 -22.77
CA ARG A 210 -0.67 14.39 -22.17
C ARG A 210 -1.47 13.14 -21.81
N GLY A 211 -0.83 11.99 -21.65
CA GLY A 211 -1.48 10.72 -21.28
C GLY A 211 -2.32 10.08 -22.40
N ASP A 212 -2.29 10.61 -23.60
CA ASP A 212 -3.02 10.07 -24.76
C ASP A 212 -2.12 9.13 -25.56
N SER A 213 -2.52 7.87 -25.69
CA SER A 213 -1.79 6.83 -26.43
C SER A 213 -1.64 7.11 -27.93
N ASN A 214 -2.39 8.05 -28.48
CA ASN A 214 -2.25 8.50 -29.88
C ASN A 214 -1.14 9.54 -30.05
N ASN A 215 -0.65 10.13 -28.98
CA ASN A 215 0.42 11.12 -29.03
C ASN A 215 1.80 10.45 -29.00
N GLN A 216 2.85 11.26 -29.28
CA GLN A 216 4.23 10.79 -29.21
C GLN A 216 4.60 10.27 -27.81
N VAL A 217 5.52 9.31 -27.77
CA VAL A 217 6.11 8.81 -26.54
C VAL A 217 7.31 9.68 -26.17
N LEU A 218 7.27 10.29 -25.01
CA LEU A 218 8.38 11.02 -24.39
C LEU A 218 9.15 10.10 -23.44
N GLN A 219 10.39 10.45 -23.15
CA GLN A 219 11.14 9.82 -22.07
C GLN A 219 10.89 10.57 -20.77
N ARG A 220 10.45 9.84 -19.76
CA ARG A 220 10.19 10.34 -18.41
C ARG A 220 11.33 9.92 -17.49
N ILE A 221 12.13 10.89 -17.03
CA ILE A 221 13.23 10.65 -16.10
C ILE A 221 12.73 10.95 -14.68
N TYR A 222 12.85 9.96 -13.79
CA TYR A 222 12.44 10.07 -12.40
C TYR A 222 13.62 10.35 -11.47
N GLY A 223 13.35 11.11 -10.43
CA GLY A 223 14.27 11.34 -9.34
C GLY A 223 13.56 11.49 -8.00
N VAL A 224 14.33 11.40 -6.93
CA VAL A 224 13.88 11.65 -5.55
C VAL A 224 14.68 12.79 -4.95
N ALA A 225 14.06 13.56 -4.06
CA ALA A 225 14.74 14.63 -3.33
C ALA A 225 14.19 14.77 -1.91
N PHE A 226 15.11 15.04 -0.98
CA PHE A 226 14.86 15.14 0.46
C PHE A 226 15.55 16.36 1.05
N SER A 227 15.18 16.75 2.28
CA SER A 227 15.76 17.89 2.98
C SER A 227 17.22 17.66 3.36
N SER A 228 17.62 16.40 3.56
CA SER A 228 18.97 16.02 4.00
C SER A 228 19.46 14.75 3.32
N GLN A 229 20.79 14.60 3.25
CA GLN A 229 21.44 13.42 2.71
C GLN A 229 21.08 12.16 3.51
N LYS A 230 20.91 12.29 4.83
CA LYS A 230 20.50 11.19 5.71
C LYS A 230 19.12 10.64 5.34
N GLU A 231 18.14 11.51 5.15
CA GLU A 231 16.79 11.09 4.71
C GLU A 231 16.81 10.42 3.34
N LEU A 232 17.62 10.93 2.41
CA LEU A 232 17.79 10.29 1.10
C LEU A 232 18.37 8.88 1.24
N GLU A 233 19.41 8.69 2.04
CA GLU A 233 20.03 7.38 2.28
C GLU A 233 19.07 6.41 2.97
N GLU A 234 18.31 6.86 3.96
CA GLU A 234 17.26 6.07 4.62
C GLU A 234 16.17 5.65 3.62
N TYR A 235 15.73 6.55 2.77
CA TYR A 235 14.74 6.25 1.72
C TYR A 235 15.29 5.25 0.69
N LEU A 236 16.51 5.42 0.21
CA LEU A 236 17.13 4.51 -0.75
C LEU A 236 17.32 3.11 -0.16
N HIS A 237 17.73 3.03 1.10
CA HIS A 237 17.80 1.77 1.83
C HIS A 237 16.41 1.11 1.95
N PHE A 238 15.39 1.90 2.30
CA PHE A 238 14.01 1.42 2.34
C PHE A 238 13.56 0.85 0.98
N VAL A 239 13.80 1.55 -0.12
CA VAL A 239 13.45 1.09 -1.48
C VAL A 239 14.19 -0.20 -1.86
N GLU A 240 15.48 -0.29 -1.52
CA GLU A 240 16.27 -1.49 -1.76
C GLU A 240 15.73 -2.70 -0.96
N GLU A 241 15.43 -2.51 0.33
CA GLU A 241 14.84 -3.56 1.16
C GLU A 241 13.44 -3.95 0.67
N ALA A 242 12.61 -2.98 0.25
CA ALA A 242 11.32 -3.26 -0.35
C ALA A 242 11.43 -4.10 -1.63
N ALA A 243 12.41 -3.80 -2.49
CA ALA A 243 12.68 -4.58 -3.69
C ALA A 243 13.14 -6.01 -3.38
N LYS A 244 13.98 -6.20 -2.35
CA LYS A 244 14.43 -7.53 -1.89
C LYS A 244 13.27 -8.36 -1.34
N ARG A 245 12.29 -7.72 -0.68
CA ARG A 245 11.13 -8.36 -0.06
C ARG A 245 9.92 -8.50 -0.98
N ASN A 246 10.00 -8.02 -2.22
CA ASN A 246 8.89 -8.02 -3.15
C ASN A 246 8.27 -9.42 -3.31
N HIS A 247 6.98 -9.56 -2.99
CA HIS A 247 6.27 -10.84 -2.97
C HIS A 247 6.23 -11.55 -4.33
N ARG A 248 6.25 -10.82 -5.46
CA ARG A 248 6.28 -11.44 -6.81
C ARG A 248 7.62 -12.14 -7.04
N LYS A 249 8.72 -11.48 -6.67
CA LYS A 249 10.08 -12.03 -6.77
C LYS A 249 10.23 -13.23 -5.85
N LEU A 250 9.97 -13.05 -4.56
CA LEU A 250 10.08 -14.12 -3.56
C LEU A 250 9.10 -15.27 -3.83
N GLY A 251 7.86 -14.96 -4.26
CA GLY A 251 6.88 -15.97 -4.61
C GLY A 251 7.33 -16.87 -5.76
N SER A 252 8.00 -16.30 -6.76
CA SER A 252 8.61 -17.07 -7.85
C SER A 252 9.82 -17.87 -7.39
N GLU A 253 10.75 -17.24 -6.66
CA GLU A 253 11.98 -17.90 -6.14
C GLU A 253 11.68 -19.04 -5.17
N LEU A 254 10.64 -18.91 -4.36
CA LEU A 254 10.19 -19.91 -3.38
C LEU A 254 9.14 -20.88 -3.92
N GLU A 255 8.77 -20.76 -5.20
CA GLU A 255 7.77 -21.59 -5.87
C GLU A 255 6.40 -21.59 -5.17
N LEU A 256 5.91 -20.41 -4.79
CA LEU A 256 4.63 -20.28 -4.06
C LEU A 256 3.44 -20.10 -5.00
N PHE A 257 3.57 -19.30 -6.03
CA PHE A 257 2.50 -19.01 -7.00
C PHE A 257 3.07 -18.52 -8.34
N MET A 258 2.22 -18.52 -9.36
CA MET A 258 2.52 -17.96 -10.67
C MET A 258 1.32 -17.23 -11.24
N PHE A 259 1.57 -16.37 -12.23
CA PHE A 259 0.56 -15.76 -13.10
C PHE A 259 0.77 -16.24 -14.53
N SER A 260 -0.31 -16.31 -15.31
CA SER A 260 -0.27 -16.70 -16.72
C SER A 260 -1.12 -15.76 -17.56
N GLU A 261 -0.79 -15.64 -18.86
CA GLU A 261 -1.55 -14.86 -19.82
C GLU A 261 -2.95 -15.45 -20.10
N GLU A 262 -3.14 -16.75 -19.85
CA GLU A 262 -4.43 -17.41 -19.98
C GLU A 262 -5.44 -17.00 -18.91
N ALA A 263 -4.96 -16.48 -17.78
CA ALA A 263 -5.81 -15.99 -16.69
C ALA A 263 -5.25 -14.68 -16.11
N PRO A 264 -5.32 -13.56 -16.84
CA PRO A 264 -4.66 -12.31 -16.46
C PRO A 264 -5.23 -11.75 -15.15
N GLY A 265 -4.34 -11.56 -14.17
CA GLY A 265 -4.68 -11.06 -12.83
C GLY A 265 -5.30 -12.12 -11.91
N MET A 266 -5.25 -13.40 -12.27
CA MET A 266 -5.73 -14.51 -11.46
C MET A 266 -4.54 -15.42 -11.09
N PRO A 267 -4.21 -15.58 -9.80
CA PRO A 267 -3.04 -16.35 -9.37
C PRO A 267 -3.29 -17.85 -9.47
N PHE A 268 -2.24 -18.58 -9.86
CA PHE A 268 -2.15 -20.03 -9.73
C PHE A 268 -1.28 -20.33 -8.51
N TYR A 269 -1.79 -21.08 -7.54
CA TYR A 269 -1.03 -21.49 -6.39
C TYR A 269 -0.26 -22.79 -6.66
N LEU A 270 1.04 -22.76 -6.46
CA LEU A 270 1.89 -23.94 -6.51
C LEU A 270 1.81 -24.72 -5.18
N PRO A 271 2.31 -25.97 -5.10
CA PRO A 271 2.12 -26.80 -3.91
C PRO A 271 2.56 -26.13 -2.59
N LYS A 272 3.71 -25.43 -2.57
CA LYS A 272 4.20 -24.73 -1.38
C LYS A 272 3.30 -23.54 -0.98
N GLY A 273 2.84 -22.77 -1.96
CA GLY A 273 1.91 -21.66 -1.70
C GLY A 273 0.54 -22.12 -1.24
N GLN A 274 0.02 -23.22 -1.82
CA GLN A 274 -1.24 -23.81 -1.38
C GLN A 274 -1.12 -24.37 0.05
N MET A 275 0.04 -24.91 0.43
CA MET A 275 0.29 -25.36 1.80
C MET A 275 0.15 -24.20 2.80
N ILE A 276 0.76 -23.05 2.51
CA ILE A 276 0.63 -21.85 3.37
C ILE A 276 -0.84 -21.43 3.48
N ARG A 277 -1.58 -21.41 2.37
CA ARG A 277 -3.02 -21.09 2.40
C ARG A 277 -3.80 -22.05 3.30
N ASN A 278 -3.53 -23.35 3.20
CA ASN A 278 -4.18 -24.35 4.03
C ASN A 278 -3.93 -24.12 5.53
N GLU A 279 -2.70 -23.75 5.91
CA GLU A 279 -2.36 -23.41 7.29
C GLU A 279 -3.09 -22.15 7.79
N LEU A 280 -3.18 -21.11 6.94
CA LEU A 280 -3.95 -19.90 7.27
C LEU A 280 -5.45 -20.20 7.44
N GLU A 281 -6.01 -21.00 6.54
CA GLU A 281 -7.41 -21.43 6.65
C GLU A 281 -7.66 -22.31 7.89
N ALA A 282 -6.74 -23.24 8.20
CA ALA A 282 -6.83 -24.07 9.39
C ALA A 282 -6.78 -23.22 10.67
N PHE A 283 -5.86 -22.27 10.74
CA PHE A 283 -5.75 -21.33 11.85
C PHE A 283 -7.04 -20.52 12.07
N LEU A 284 -7.60 -19.98 10.99
CA LEU A 284 -8.86 -19.23 11.10
C LEU A 284 -10.05 -20.13 11.48
N ARG A 285 -10.11 -21.38 10.99
CA ARG A 285 -11.17 -22.33 11.40
C ARG A 285 -11.12 -22.66 12.90
N GLU A 286 -9.94 -22.75 13.49
CA GLU A 286 -9.81 -22.92 14.95
C GLU A 286 -10.44 -21.75 15.70
N ILE A 287 -10.09 -20.52 15.32
CA ILE A 287 -10.66 -19.30 15.91
C ILE A 287 -12.18 -19.25 15.68
N GLN A 288 -12.62 -19.47 14.46
CA GLN A 288 -14.05 -19.45 14.11
C GLN A 288 -14.86 -20.48 14.94
N LYS A 289 -14.28 -21.65 15.22
CA LYS A 289 -14.89 -22.68 16.07
C LYS A 289 -15.02 -22.20 17.52
N GLU A 290 -14.02 -21.56 18.09
CA GLU A 290 -14.05 -21.01 19.44
C GLU A 290 -15.14 -19.94 19.59
N TYR A 291 -15.37 -19.14 18.56
CA TYR A 291 -16.40 -18.09 18.52
C TYR A 291 -17.74 -18.56 17.96
N ASN A 292 -17.96 -19.88 17.82
CA ASN A 292 -19.20 -20.50 17.33
C ASN A 292 -19.66 -20.02 15.95
N TYR A 293 -18.75 -19.82 15.00
CA TYR A 293 -19.10 -19.61 13.61
C TYR A 293 -19.50 -20.91 12.93
N GLN A 294 -20.39 -20.80 11.97
CA GLN A 294 -20.86 -21.91 11.13
C GLN A 294 -20.30 -21.70 9.72
N GLU A 295 -19.40 -22.62 9.29
CA GLU A 295 -18.84 -22.55 7.93
C GLU A 295 -19.91 -22.99 6.94
N VAL A 296 -20.13 -22.15 5.92
CA VAL A 296 -21.08 -22.38 4.82
C VAL A 296 -20.37 -22.22 3.47
N ARG A 297 -21.07 -22.53 2.39
CA ARG A 297 -20.56 -22.34 1.04
C ARG A 297 -21.66 -21.87 0.10
N THR A 298 -21.42 -20.76 -0.60
CA THR A 298 -22.35 -20.19 -1.57
C THR A 298 -21.92 -20.50 -3.01
N PRO A 299 -22.86 -20.55 -3.99
CA PRO A 299 -22.52 -20.74 -5.40
C PRO A 299 -21.62 -19.63 -5.94
N PHE A 300 -20.70 -19.97 -6.84
CA PHE A 300 -19.82 -19.00 -7.51
C PHE A 300 -20.59 -18.07 -8.46
N MET A 301 -21.68 -18.57 -9.06
CA MET A 301 -22.47 -17.88 -10.06
C MET A 301 -23.92 -17.82 -9.61
N MET A 302 -24.52 -16.64 -9.69
CA MET A 302 -25.93 -16.41 -9.36
C MET A 302 -26.56 -15.53 -10.44
N ASN A 303 -27.91 -15.59 -10.56
CA ASN A 303 -28.65 -14.84 -11.56
C ASN A 303 -28.66 -13.33 -11.27
N GLN A 304 -28.95 -12.56 -12.30
CA GLN A 304 -28.99 -11.09 -12.25
C GLN A 304 -29.90 -10.53 -11.15
N GLU A 305 -31.06 -11.17 -10.92
CA GLU A 305 -32.06 -10.71 -9.95
C GLU A 305 -31.51 -10.59 -8.52
N VAL A 306 -30.56 -11.46 -8.16
CA VAL A 306 -29.88 -11.41 -6.84
C VAL A 306 -29.05 -10.16 -6.72
N TRP A 307 -28.35 -9.77 -7.78
CA TRP A 307 -27.48 -8.61 -7.84
C TRP A 307 -28.25 -7.30 -7.91
N GLU A 308 -29.40 -7.30 -8.59
CA GLU A 308 -30.34 -6.18 -8.58
C GLU A 308 -30.93 -5.95 -7.18
N ARG A 309 -31.39 -7.02 -6.53
CA ARG A 309 -31.95 -6.96 -5.17
C ARG A 309 -30.94 -6.43 -4.15
N SER A 310 -29.71 -6.89 -4.22
CA SER A 310 -28.65 -6.49 -3.29
C SER A 310 -28.05 -5.10 -3.57
N GLY A 311 -28.41 -4.45 -4.69
CA GLY A 311 -27.87 -3.16 -5.11
C GLY A 311 -26.55 -3.24 -5.89
N HIS A 312 -25.89 -4.40 -5.95
CA HIS A 312 -24.62 -4.53 -6.68
C HIS A 312 -24.74 -4.21 -8.17
N TRP A 313 -25.88 -4.47 -8.77
CA TRP A 313 -26.12 -4.17 -10.20
C TRP A 313 -26.05 -2.66 -10.49
N GLY A 314 -26.50 -1.81 -9.57
CA GLY A 314 -26.45 -0.35 -9.72
C GLY A 314 -25.10 0.26 -9.39
N HIS A 315 -24.44 -0.22 -8.33
CA HIS A 315 -23.26 0.41 -7.75
C HIS A 315 -21.94 -0.31 -8.08
N TYR A 316 -21.98 -1.53 -8.63
CA TYR A 316 -20.78 -2.38 -8.77
C TYR A 316 -20.69 -3.12 -10.11
N LYS A 317 -21.59 -2.86 -11.06
CA LYS A 317 -21.70 -3.60 -12.32
C LYS A 317 -20.42 -3.63 -13.14
N ASP A 318 -19.71 -2.52 -13.24
CA ASP A 318 -18.50 -2.39 -14.06
C ASP A 318 -17.34 -3.28 -13.55
N ASN A 319 -17.43 -3.70 -12.29
CA ASN A 319 -16.45 -4.59 -11.65
C ASN A 319 -16.90 -6.07 -11.65
N MET A 320 -17.95 -6.45 -12.39
CA MET A 320 -18.48 -7.81 -12.39
C MET A 320 -18.19 -8.53 -13.71
N TYR A 321 -18.09 -9.87 -13.64
CA TYR A 321 -18.04 -10.76 -14.81
C TYR A 321 -19.41 -11.36 -15.07
N PHE A 322 -19.87 -11.27 -16.30
CA PHE A 322 -21.19 -11.75 -16.71
C PHE A 322 -21.11 -12.96 -17.65
N SER A 323 -22.15 -13.77 -17.61
CA SER A 323 -22.37 -14.88 -18.54
C SER A 323 -23.86 -14.97 -18.87
N GLU A 324 -24.19 -15.39 -20.09
CA GLU A 324 -25.55 -15.67 -20.51
C GLU A 324 -25.74 -17.16 -20.69
N VAL A 325 -26.73 -17.73 -19.98
CA VAL A 325 -27.07 -19.15 -20.03
C VAL A 325 -28.60 -19.26 -20.17
N ASP A 326 -29.10 -19.99 -21.15
CA ASP A 326 -30.51 -20.18 -21.41
C ASP A 326 -31.31 -18.85 -21.49
N ASN A 327 -30.77 -17.86 -22.15
CA ASN A 327 -31.31 -16.48 -22.27
C ASN A 327 -31.51 -15.78 -20.92
N LYS A 328 -30.76 -16.18 -19.88
CA LYS A 328 -30.72 -15.52 -18.59
C LYS A 328 -29.31 -15.01 -18.29
N SER A 329 -29.24 -13.81 -17.73
CA SER A 329 -27.97 -13.24 -17.30
C SER A 329 -27.59 -13.77 -15.92
N PHE A 330 -26.34 -14.19 -15.79
CA PHE A 330 -25.69 -14.60 -14.56
C PHE A 330 -24.42 -13.77 -14.35
N ALA A 331 -23.98 -13.68 -13.10
CA ALA A 331 -22.68 -13.11 -12.80
C ALA A 331 -21.88 -13.98 -11.83
N LEU A 332 -20.56 -13.99 -12.00
CA LEU A 332 -19.66 -14.49 -10.97
C LEU A 332 -19.78 -13.57 -9.75
N LYS A 333 -19.85 -14.13 -8.56
CA LYS A 333 -20.03 -13.35 -7.33
C LYS A 333 -18.84 -12.41 -7.08
N PRO A 334 -19.05 -11.09 -6.96
CA PRO A 334 -18.04 -10.15 -6.54
C PRO A 334 -17.93 -10.06 -5.00
N MET A 335 -18.96 -10.55 -4.30
CA MET A 335 -19.12 -10.59 -2.84
C MET A 335 -19.95 -11.80 -2.42
N ASN A 336 -19.80 -12.24 -1.16
CA ASN A 336 -20.50 -13.42 -0.64
C ASN A 336 -21.85 -13.07 0.04
N CYS A 337 -22.03 -11.82 0.47
CA CYS A 337 -23.15 -11.36 1.28
C CYS A 337 -24.54 -11.75 0.74
N PRO A 338 -24.89 -11.60 -0.56
CA PRO A 338 -26.22 -12.00 -1.03
C PRO A 338 -26.51 -13.49 -0.84
N GLY A 339 -25.50 -14.34 -0.96
CA GLY A 339 -25.64 -15.78 -0.71
C GLY A 339 -26.00 -16.08 0.74
N HIS A 340 -25.32 -15.44 1.71
CA HIS A 340 -25.63 -15.61 3.13
C HIS A 340 -27.01 -15.06 3.49
N MET A 341 -27.45 -13.95 2.87
CA MET A 341 -28.82 -13.44 3.04
C MET A 341 -29.87 -14.46 2.61
N LEU A 342 -29.66 -15.12 1.46
CA LEU A 342 -30.55 -16.19 0.98
C LEU A 342 -30.56 -17.39 1.91
N MET A 343 -29.41 -17.77 2.48
CA MET A 343 -29.31 -18.86 3.45
C MET A 343 -30.06 -18.55 4.74
N PHE A 344 -29.89 -17.34 5.29
CA PHE A 344 -30.63 -16.91 6.47
C PHE A 344 -32.15 -16.90 6.19
N LYS A 345 -32.56 -16.41 5.02
CA LYS A 345 -33.98 -16.35 4.62
C LYS A 345 -34.64 -17.72 4.46
N ASN A 346 -33.86 -18.81 4.31
CA ASN A 346 -34.38 -20.16 4.03
C ASN A 346 -35.29 -20.71 5.14
N LYS A 347 -35.14 -20.23 6.38
CA LYS A 347 -36.04 -20.59 7.48
C LYS A 347 -36.36 -19.36 8.36
N LEU A 348 -37.44 -19.44 9.11
CA LEU A 348 -37.77 -18.44 10.11
C LEU A 348 -36.97 -18.71 11.39
N HIS A 349 -36.29 -17.69 11.90
CA HIS A 349 -35.46 -17.75 13.10
C HIS A 349 -36.17 -17.13 14.31
N SER A 350 -35.88 -17.65 15.50
CA SER A 350 -36.24 -17.04 16.76
C SER A 350 -35.10 -16.12 17.25
N TYR A 351 -35.43 -15.07 17.99
CA TYR A 351 -34.42 -14.22 18.65
C TYR A 351 -33.44 -15.00 19.55
N ARG A 352 -33.85 -16.17 20.03
CA ARG A 352 -33.00 -17.08 20.85
C ARG A 352 -31.90 -17.77 20.03
N GLU A 353 -32.05 -17.83 18.71
CA GLU A 353 -31.04 -18.39 17.81
C GLU A 353 -29.97 -17.34 17.42
N LEU A 354 -30.27 -16.05 17.61
CA LEU A 354 -29.34 -14.96 17.32
C LEU A 354 -28.37 -14.74 18.50
N PRO A 355 -27.08 -14.42 18.23
CA PRO A 355 -26.50 -14.16 16.93
C PRO A 355 -26.26 -15.43 16.11
N ILE A 356 -26.55 -15.39 14.78
CA ILE A 356 -26.16 -16.43 13.83
C ILE A 356 -24.94 -15.94 13.08
N ARG A 357 -23.81 -16.65 13.19
CA ARG A 357 -22.53 -16.29 12.60
C ARG A 357 -22.20 -17.27 11.47
N MET A 358 -22.44 -16.86 10.21
CA MET A 358 -22.09 -17.65 9.01
C MET A 358 -20.75 -17.17 8.49
N CYS A 359 -19.79 -18.08 8.26
CA CYS A 359 -18.49 -17.78 7.67
C CYS A 359 -18.25 -18.62 6.41
N GLU A 360 -17.44 -18.08 5.50
CA GLU A 360 -17.09 -18.74 4.24
C GLU A 360 -15.67 -18.34 3.83
N PHE A 361 -14.83 -19.30 3.44
CA PHE A 361 -13.68 -19.01 2.60
C PHE A 361 -14.19 -18.82 1.17
N GLY A 362 -14.66 -17.60 0.92
CA GLY A 362 -15.45 -17.28 -0.27
C GLY A 362 -14.59 -16.81 -1.42
N GLN A 363 -14.53 -17.62 -2.51
CA GLN A 363 -13.89 -17.21 -3.75
C GLN A 363 -14.77 -16.20 -4.47
N VAL A 364 -14.24 -15.01 -4.72
CA VAL A 364 -14.94 -13.91 -5.40
C VAL A 364 -14.14 -13.42 -6.61
N HIS A 365 -14.83 -12.74 -7.54
CA HIS A 365 -14.26 -12.29 -8.79
C HIS A 365 -14.61 -10.83 -9.03
N ARG A 366 -13.58 -9.98 -9.25
CA ARG A 366 -13.75 -8.55 -9.54
C ARG A 366 -12.94 -8.17 -10.77
N HIS A 367 -13.58 -7.49 -11.71
CA HIS A 367 -12.93 -7.00 -12.92
C HIS A 367 -12.11 -5.75 -12.60
N GLU A 368 -10.92 -5.96 -12.06
CA GLU A 368 -9.94 -4.89 -11.82
C GLU A 368 -9.27 -4.47 -13.13
N PHE A 369 -9.05 -3.15 -13.32
CA PHE A 369 -8.32 -2.65 -14.47
C PHE A 369 -6.89 -3.20 -14.50
N SER A 370 -6.38 -3.49 -15.70
CA SER A 370 -5.04 -4.08 -15.86
C SER A 370 -3.93 -3.27 -15.20
N GLY A 371 -4.01 -1.94 -15.28
CA GLY A 371 -3.02 -1.04 -14.66
C GLY A 371 -3.06 -0.99 -13.13
N ALA A 372 -4.14 -1.49 -12.50
CA ALA A 372 -4.28 -1.54 -11.06
C ALA A 372 -3.79 -2.87 -10.45
N LEU A 373 -3.52 -3.89 -11.28
CA LEU A 373 -3.08 -5.20 -10.82
C LEU A 373 -1.69 -5.13 -10.17
N ASN A 374 -1.52 -5.80 -9.03
CA ASN A 374 -0.27 -5.76 -8.26
C ASN A 374 0.04 -7.10 -7.58
N GLY A 375 0.47 -8.10 -8.37
CA GLY A 375 0.73 -9.44 -7.84
C GLY A 375 -0.47 -9.96 -7.02
N LEU A 376 -0.22 -10.57 -5.87
CA LEU A 376 -1.28 -11.03 -4.95
C LEU A 376 -1.94 -9.88 -4.15
N LEU A 377 -1.34 -8.69 -4.10
CA LEU A 377 -1.92 -7.55 -3.38
C LEU A 377 -3.20 -7.02 -4.03
N ARG A 378 -3.32 -7.13 -5.37
CA ARG A 378 -4.53 -6.76 -6.12
C ARG A 378 -4.70 -7.64 -7.33
N VAL A 379 -5.69 -8.52 -7.26
CA VAL A 379 -6.00 -9.60 -8.19
C VAL A 379 -7.45 -9.53 -8.68
N ARG A 380 -7.79 -10.29 -9.70
CA ARG A 380 -9.16 -10.40 -10.23
C ARG A 380 -9.97 -11.53 -9.63
N THR A 381 -9.32 -12.53 -9.04
CA THR A 381 -9.97 -13.57 -8.25
C THR A 381 -9.23 -13.77 -6.96
N PHE A 382 -9.95 -13.81 -5.85
CA PHE A 382 -9.38 -13.94 -4.51
C PHE A 382 -10.34 -14.60 -3.54
N CYS A 383 -9.78 -15.17 -2.48
CA CYS A 383 -10.54 -15.82 -1.43
C CYS A 383 -10.61 -14.92 -0.20
N GLN A 384 -11.83 -14.54 0.21
CA GLN A 384 -12.05 -13.81 1.46
C GLN A 384 -12.31 -14.78 2.61
N ASP A 385 -11.80 -14.46 3.79
CA ASP A 385 -12.20 -15.05 5.06
C ASP A 385 -13.47 -14.37 5.59
N ASP A 386 -14.52 -14.44 4.82
CA ASP A 386 -15.73 -13.65 4.96
C ASP A 386 -16.69 -14.23 6.01
N ALA A 387 -17.38 -13.38 6.74
CA ALA A 387 -18.46 -13.80 7.60
C ALA A 387 -19.56 -12.74 7.71
N HIS A 388 -20.78 -13.22 7.93
CA HIS A 388 -21.97 -12.40 8.14
C HIS A 388 -22.64 -12.82 9.45
N LEU A 389 -22.73 -11.88 10.38
CA LEU A 389 -23.34 -12.08 11.68
C LEU A 389 -24.73 -11.45 11.66
N PHE A 390 -25.76 -12.27 11.79
CA PHE A 390 -27.14 -11.83 11.89
C PHE A 390 -27.48 -11.64 13.36
N VAL A 391 -27.76 -10.39 13.75
CA VAL A 391 -27.86 -9.97 15.14
C VAL A 391 -29.15 -9.19 15.40
N THR A 392 -29.57 -9.16 16.65
CA THR A 392 -30.54 -8.16 17.11
C THR A 392 -29.84 -6.81 17.32
N PRO A 393 -30.55 -5.66 17.30
CA PRO A 393 -29.94 -4.37 17.60
C PRO A 393 -29.22 -4.31 18.96
N LYS A 394 -29.68 -5.08 19.94
CA LYS A 394 -29.05 -5.15 21.27
C LYS A 394 -27.71 -5.88 21.29
N GLN A 395 -27.44 -6.72 20.30
CA GLN A 395 -26.21 -7.54 20.22
C GLN A 395 -25.09 -6.88 19.39
N ILE A 396 -25.35 -5.77 18.71
CA ILE A 396 -24.39 -5.12 17.78
C ILE A 396 -23.06 -4.85 18.50
N GLU A 397 -23.09 -4.19 19.64
CA GLU A 397 -21.89 -3.76 20.36
C GLU A 397 -21.03 -4.95 20.79
N ASP A 398 -21.65 -5.97 21.39
CA ASP A 398 -20.93 -7.16 21.89
C ASP A 398 -20.32 -7.98 20.75
N GLU A 399 -21.02 -8.09 19.61
CA GLU A 399 -20.51 -8.82 18.46
C GLU A 399 -19.36 -8.08 17.76
N ILE A 400 -19.42 -6.75 17.66
CA ILE A 400 -18.31 -5.96 17.11
C ILE A 400 -17.08 -6.08 18.03
N LYS A 401 -17.23 -5.98 19.35
CA LYS A 401 -16.14 -6.19 20.31
C LYS A 401 -15.51 -7.57 20.17
N SER A 402 -16.34 -8.59 19.99
CA SER A 402 -15.88 -9.97 19.76
C SER A 402 -15.06 -10.09 18.47
N VAL A 403 -15.51 -9.47 17.38
CA VAL A 403 -14.76 -9.47 16.10
C VAL A 403 -13.44 -8.69 16.24
N MET A 404 -13.44 -7.55 16.93
CA MET A 404 -12.21 -6.79 17.18
C MET A 404 -11.17 -7.60 17.97
N ALA A 405 -11.61 -8.39 18.97
CA ALA A 405 -10.73 -9.27 19.71
C ALA A 405 -10.13 -10.39 18.84
N GLN A 406 -10.91 -10.94 17.89
CA GLN A 406 -10.41 -11.92 16.93
C GLN A 406 -9.34 -11.33 16.00
N ILE A 407 -9.57 -10.12 15.47
CA ILE A 407 -8.63 -9.41 14.61
C ILE A 407 -7.32 -9.13 15.38
N ASP A 408 -7.41 -8.60 16.59
CA ASP A 408 -6.26 -8.32 17.46
C ASP A 408 -5.43 -9.60 17.74
N TYR A 409 -6.08 -10.70 18.06
CA TYR A 409 -5.42 -11.99 18.29
C TYR A 409 -4.68 -12.49 17.05
N VAL A 410 -5.33 -12.44 15.87
CA VAL A 410 -4.73 -12.89 14.61
C VAL A 410 -3.51 -12.04 14.27
N TYR A 411 -3.62 -10.72 14.33
CA TYR A 411 -2.50 -9.84 13.96
C TYR A 411 -1.33 -9.96 14.92
N LYS A 412 -1.57 -10.08 16.20
CA LYS A 412 -0.51 -10.32 17.20
C LYS A 412 0.19 -11.66 17.00
N THR A 413 -0.52 -12.70 16.53
CA THR A 413 0.08 -14.01 16.23
C THR A 413 1.15 -13.92 15.12
N PHE A 414 1.03 -12.95 14.20
CA PHE A 414 2.03 -12.68 13.15
C PHE A 414 2.98 -11.53 13.51
N GLY A 415 2.84 -10.91 14.68
CA GLY A 415 3.67 -9.77 15.09
C GLY A 415 3.33 -8.46 14.38
N PHE A 416 2.13 -8.31 13.83
CA PHE A 416 1.69 -7.07 13.20
C PHE A 416 1.24 -6.03 14.21
N GLU A 417 1.72 -4.80 14.01
CA GLU A 417 1.08 -3.59 14.51
C GLU A 417 0.00 -3.13 13.53
N TYR A 418 -1.04 -2.47 14.03
CA TYR A 418 -2.12 -1.98 13.19
C TYR A 418 -2.71 -0.66 13.67
N GLU A 419 -3.31 0.08 12.74
CA GLU A 419 -4.09 1.29 12.97
C GLU A 419 -5.56 1.03 12.63
N VAL A 420 -6.45 1.75 13.29
CA VAL A 420 -7.90 1.64 13.11
C VAL A 420 -8.44 2.89 12.45
N GLU A 421 -9.35 2.69 11.49
CA GLU A 421 -9.99 3.76 10.75
C GLU A 421 -11.50 3.56 10.75
N LEU A 422 -12.27 4.62 11.00
CA LEU A 422 -13.72 4.65 10.86
C LEU A 422 -14.08 5.36 9.56
N SER A 423 -14.63 4.60 8.61
CA SER A 423 -15.02 5.10 7.30
C SER A 423 -16.53 5.35 7.26
N THR A 424 -16.90 6.59 6.92
CA THR A 424 -18.28 7.06 6.91
C THR A 424 -18.91 6.98 5.52
N ARG A 425 -20.14 7.47 5.38
CA ARG A 425 -20.98 7.36 4.20
C ARG A 425 -20.34 7.94 2.94
N PRO A 426 -20.26 7.17 1.83
CA PRO A 426 -19.83 7.68 0.53
C PRO A 426 -20.97 8.43 -0.19
N GLU A 427 -20.62 9.25 -1.21
CA GLU A 427 -21.59 9.96 -2.04
C GLU A 427 -22.54 8.99 -2.76
N ASP A 428 -22.00 7.90 -3.34
CA ASP A 428 -22.80 6.83 -3.96
C ASP A 428 -23.15 5.76 -2.93
N SER A 429 -24.31 5.90 -2.28
CA SER A 429 -24.74 5.03 -1.19
C SER A 429 -26.24 4.74 -1.22
N MET A 430 -26.62 3.57 -0.66
CA MET A 430 -28.02 3.17 -0.46
C MET A 430 -28.58 3.68 0.88
N GLY A 431 -29.92 3.80 0.97
CA GLY A 431 -30.65 4.04 2.21
C GLY A 431 -30.76 5.50 2.61
N ASP A 432 -31.51 5.73 3.67
CA ASP A 432 -31.77 7.06 4.19
C ASP A 432 -30.71 7.54 5.21
N ASP A 433 -30.67 8.83 5.44
CA ASP A 433 -29.69 9.48 6.32
C ASP A 433 -29.77 8.96 7.76
N LYS A 434 -30.96 8.70 8.26
CA LYS A 434 -31.18 8.26 9.65
C LYS A 434 -30.58 6.88 9.93
N LEU A 435 -30.65 5.95 8.96
CA LEU A 435 -30.03 4.64 9.11
C LEU A 435 -28.50 4.73 9.10
N TRP A 436 -27.95 5.64 8.27
CA TRP A 436 -26.53 5.91 8.24
C TRP A 436 -26.03 6.52 9.55
N GLU A 437 -26.69 7.56 10.05
CA GLU A 437 -26.37 8.18 11.34
C GLU A 437 -26.38 7.16 12.48
N GLN A 438 -27.38 6.27 12.49
CA GLN A 438 -27.50 5.21 13.50
C GLN A 438 -26.33 4.20 13.40
N ALA A 439 -25.95 3.82 12.18
CA ALA A 439 -24.88 2.85 11.96
C ALA A 439 -23.51 3.44 12.31
N GLU A 440 -23.23 4.67 11.90
CA GLU A 440 -21.99 5.38 12.20
C GLU A 440 -21.82 5.58 13.70
N ALA A 441 -22.86 6.07 14.38
CA ALA A 441 -22.85 6.24 15.83
C ALA A 441 -22.63 4.91 16.58
N ALA A 442 -23.20 3.81 16.10
CA ALA A 442 -22.99 2.51 16.71
C ALA A 442 -21.53 2.05 16.62
N LEU A 443 -20.88 2.20 15.46
CA LEU A 443 -19.46 1.88 15.28
C LEU A 443 -18.55 2.79 16.14
N GLU A 444 -18.82 4.08 16.13
CA GLU A 444 -18.04 5.05 16.90
C GLU A 444 -18.14 4.78 18.42
N ASN A 445 -19.33 4.52 18.93
CA ASN A 445 -19.55 4.20 20.33
C ASN A 445 -18.74 2.96 20.78
N VAL A 446 -18.64 1.93 19.93
CA VAL A 446 -17.81 0.74 20.24
C VAL A 446 -16.34 1.13 20.32
N LEU A 447 -15.81 1.88 19.35
CA LEU A 447 -14.41 2.31 19.37
C LEU A 447 -14.09 3.15 20.62
N GLN A 448 -14.97 4.07 20.98
CA GLN A 448 -14.84 4.89 22.19
C GLN A 448 -14.91 4.06 23.46
N SER A 449 -15.85 3.10 23.57
CA SER A 449 -16.03 2.24 24.75
C SER A 449 -14.80 1.35 25.00
N LEU A 450 -14.06 0.99 23.96
CA LEU A 450 -12.83 0.21 24.02
C LEU A 450 -11.56 1.07 24.11
N ASN A 451 -11.68 2.41 24.13
CA ASN A 451 -10.57 3.36 24.10
C ASN A 451 -9.60 3.15 22.91
N TYR A 452 -10.11 2.71 21.77
CA TYR A 452 -9.30 2.63 20.55
C TYR A 452 -8.99 4.02 20.00
N LYS A 453 -7.73 4.24 19.61
CA LYS A 453 -7.36 5.38 18.79
C LYS A 453 -7.71 5.06 17.34
N TYR A 454 -8.53 5.89 16.72
CA TYR A 454 -8.92 5.71 15.32
C TYR A 454 -8.81 7.03 14.57
N ARG A 455 -8.66 6.91 13.25
CA ARG A 455 -8.75 8.01 12.31
C ARG A 455 -10.13 7.98 11.65
N LEU A 456 -10.73 9.15 11.48
CA LEU A 456 -11.95 9.30 10.68
C LEU A 456 -11.56 9.40 9.19
N ASN A 457 -12.21 8.58 8.35
CA ASN A 457 -12.07 8.61 6.90
C ASN A 457 -13.45 8.89 6.28
N GLU A 458 -13.71 10.15 6.02
CA GLU A 458 -15.00 10.60 5.52
C GLU A 458 -15.22 10.13 4.08
N GLY A 459 -16.38 9.52 3.81
CA GLY A 459 -16.79 9.14 2.48
C GLY A 459 -16.21 7.81 1.95
N ASP A 460 -15.49 7.03 2.75
CA ASP A 460 -14.87 5.75 2.31
C ASP A 460 -15.65 4.50 2.76
N GLY A 461 -16.84 4.66 3.29
CA GLY A 461 -17.72 3.55 3.66
C GLY A 461 -18.14 2.70 2.45
N ALA A 462 -18.70 1.51 2.72
CA ALA A 462 -19.32 0.72 1.65
C ALA A 462 -20.65 1.39 1.22
N PHE A 463 -21.11 1.13 -0.02
CA PHE A 463 -22.35 1.71 -0.51
C PHE A 463 -23.59 1.33 0.33
N TYR A 464 -23.50 0.32 1.19
CA TYR A 464 -24.56 -0.21 2.04
C TYR A 464 -24.37 0.03 3.55
N GLY A 465 -23.21 0.53 3.99
CA GLY A 465 -22.96 0.80 5.41
C GLY A 465 -21.58 1.31 5.74
N PRO A 466 -21.41 1.96 6.90
CA PRO A 466 -20.11 2.41 7.41
C PRO A 466 -19.25 1.22 7.85
N LYS A 467 -17.95 1.45 7.95
CA LYS A 467 -17.00 0.38 8.29
C LYS A 467 -15.89 0.83 9.25
N ILE A 468 -15.41 -0.13 10.03
CA ILE A 468 -14.13 -0.03 10.74
C ILE A 468 -13.11 -0.82 9.94
N ASP A 469 -12.06 -0.16 9.47
CA ASP A 469 -10.94 -0.78 8.74
C ASP A 469 -9.71 -0.90 9.64
N PHE A 470 -9.01 -2.02 9.48
CA PHE A 470 -7.77 -2.32 10.19
C PHE A 470 -6.61 -2.31 9.19
N HIS A 471 -5.68 -1.39 9.41
CA HIS A 471 -4.50 -1.21 8.58
C HIS A 471 -3.28 -1.78 9.27
N ILE A 472 -2.80 -2.94 8.83
CA ILE A 472 -1.58 -3.55 9.37
C ILE A 472 -0.33 -2.86 8.84
N LYS A 473 0.71 -2.79 9.68
CA LYS A 473 2.04 -2.31 9.31
C LYS A 473 2.95 -3.51 9.05
N ASP A 474 3.54 -3.58 7.88
CA ASP A 474 4.54 -4.60 7.58
C ASP A 474 5.93 -4.25 8.16
N ALA A 475 6.92 -5.14 7.97
CA ALA A 475 8.29 -4.94 8.48
C ALA A 475 8.99 -3.69 7.92
N LEU A 476 8.46 -3.10 6.85
CA LEU A 476 8.93 -1.85 6.25
C LEU A 476 8.02 -0.65 6.61
N ASN A 477 7.14 -0.82 7.61
CA ASN A 477 6.19 0.19 8.07
C ASN A 477 5.20 0.67 6.98
N ARG A 478 4.96 -0.14 5.93
CA ARG A 478 3.95 0.15 4.91
C ARG A 478 2.58 -0.26 5.43
N SER A 479 1.58 0.59 5.19
CA SER A 479 0.20 0.36 5.63
C SER A 479 -0.59 -0.46 4.62
N HIS A 480 -1.28 -1.51 5.09
CA HIS A 480 -2.12 -2.39 4.29
C HIS A 480 -3.48 -2.60 4.94
N GLN A 481 -4.55 -2.12 4.31
CA GLN A 481 -5.91 -2.42 4.74
C GLN A 481 -6.19 -3.92 4.59
N CYS A 482 -6.56 -4.58 5.67
CA CYS A 482 -6.84 -6.01 5.73
C CYS A 482 -8.18 -6.30 6.39
N GLY A 483 -8.26 -6.27 7.71
CA GLY A 483 -9.49 -6.52 8.44
C GLY A 483 -10.51 -5.42 8.24
N THR A 484 -11.78 -5.81 8.19
CA THR A 484 -12.89 -4.87 8.04
C THR A 484 -14.11 -5.38 8.80
N ILE A 485 -14.80 -4.47 9.48
CA ILE A 485 -16.11 -4.68 10.11
C ILE A 485 -17.08 -3.67 9.51
N GLN A 486 -18.17 -4.13 8.91
CA GLN A 486 -19.17 -3.26 8.28
C GLN A 486 -20.52 -3.52 8.91
N LEU A 487 -21.24 -2.45 9.23
CA LEU A 487 -22.57 -2.53 9.83
C LEU A 487 -23.63 -2.22 8.78
N ASP A 488 -24.53 -3.16 8.55
CA ASP A 488 -25.47 -3.13 7.45
C ASP A 488 -26.94 -3.29 7.93
N PHE A 489 -27.72 -2.26 7.72
CA PHE A 489 -29.16 -2.23 7.92
C PHE A 489 -29.93 -2.38 6.59
N GLN A 490 -29.27 -2.27 5.45
CA GLN A 490 -29.88 -2.15 4.12
C GLN A 490 -30.21 -3.51 3.51
N MET A 491 -29.23 -4.42 3.46
CA MET A 491 -29.44 -5.74 2.86
C MET A 491 -30.51 -6.58 3.58
N PRO A 492 -30.60 -6.58 4.92
CA PRO A 492 -31.72 -7.23 5.60
C PRO A 492 -33.09 -6.76 5.11
N GLU A 493 -33.23 -5.48 4.81
CA GLU A 493 -34.47 -4.92 4.24
C GLU A 493 -34.67 -5.37 2.79
N LYS A 494 -33.66 -5.24 1.94
CA LYS A 494 -33.70 -5.61 0.51
C LYS A 494 -34.01 -7.11 0.30
N PHE A 495 -33.52 -7.98 1.17
CA PHE A 495 -33.78 -9.40 1.13
C PHE A 495 -35.03 -9.82 1.92
N ASP A 496 -35.70 -8.87 2.60
CA ASP A 496 -36.83 -9.13 3.48
C ASP A 496 -36.50 -10.22 4.53
N LEU A 497 -35.39 -10.04 5.24
CA LEU A 497 -34.98 -10.93 6.33
C LEU A 497 -35.80 -10.65 7.59
N ASN A 498 -36.23 -11.69 8.29
CA ASN A 498 -37.01 -11.52 9.51
C ASN A 498 -36.63 -12.59 10.56
N TYR A 499 -36.73 -12.21 11.84
CA TYR A 499 -36.74 -13.14 12.96
C TYR A 499 -37.95 -12.86 13.86
N ILE A 500 -38.33 -13.82 14.70
CA ILE A 500 -39.39 -13.64 15.70
C ILE A 500 -38.77 -13.20 17.03
N ASP A 501 -39.23 -12.08 17.55
CA ASP A 501 -38.75 -11.51 18.80
C ASP A 501 -39.43 -12.16 20.04
N GLU A 502 -39.09 -11.65 21.23
CA GLU A 502 -39.64 -12.12 22.52
C GLU A 502 -41.16 -11.90 22.67
N ASN A 503 -41.73 -10.98 21.91
CA ASN A 503 -43.15 -10.67 21.86
C ASN A 503 -43.91 -11.43 20.78
N ASN A 504 -43.25 -12.37 20.12
CA ASN A 504 -43.78 -13.11 18.95
C ASN A 504 -44.08 -12.23 17.74
N GLU A 505 -43.36 -11.10 17.61
CA GLU A 505 -43.44 -10.19 16.47
C GLU A 505 -42.29 -10.41 15.49
N LYS A 506 -42.55 -10.18 14.19
CA LYS A 506 -41.49 -10.16 13.18
C LYS A 506 -40.65 -8.92 13.31
N LYS A 507 -39.35 -9.09 13.43
CA LYS A 507 -38.36 -8.01 13.49
C LYS A 507 -37.28 -8.24 12.43
N ARG A 508 -36.66 -7.14 12.00
CA ARG A 508 -35.56 -7.13 11.04
C ARG A 508 -34.23 -7.35 11.77
N PRO A 509 -33.40 -8.33 11.40
CA PRO A 509 -32.04 -8.42 11.94
C PRO A 509 -31.16 -7.31 11.38
N VAL A 510 -30.08 -7.03 12.07
CA VAL A 510 -28.95 -6.24 11.55
C VAL A 510 -27.86 -7.21 11.10
N VAL A 511 -27.08 -6.86 10.11
CA VAL A 511 -25.97 -7.69 9.63
C VAL A 511 -24.64 -7.00 9.88
N ILE A 512 -23.72 -7.73 10.47
CA ILE A 512 -22.32 -7.33 10.60
C ILE A 512 -21.52 -8.17 9.60
N HIS A 513 -20.93 -7.52 8.60
CA HIS A 513 -19.98 -8.13 7.69
C HIS A 513 -18.60 -8.05 8.31
N ARG A 514 -17.82 -9.12 8.24
CA ARG A 514 -16.44 -9.09 8.72
C ARG A 514 -15.49 -9.92 7.86
N ALA A 515 -14.30 -9.40 7.65
CA ALA A 515 -13.13 -10.13 7.23
C ALA A 515 -11.98 -9.82 8.20
N VAL A 516 -11.19 -10.82 8.57
CA VAL A 516 -10.02 -10.65 9.47
C VAL A 516 -8.76 -10.41 8.65
N LEU A 517 -8.51 -11.23 7.64
CA LEU A 517 -7.37 -11.10 6.73
C LEU A 517 -7.67 -10.18 5.54
N GLY A 518 -8.95 -9.93 5.27
CA GLY A 518 -9.44 -9.27 4.06
C GLY A 518 -9.53 -10.24 2.89
N SER A 519 -8.40 -10.66 2.34
CA SER A 519 -8.31 -11.85 1.48
C SER A 519 -7.05 -12.65 1.81
N LEU A 520 -7.14 -13.96 1.66
CA LEU A 520 -5.99 -14.86 1.82
C LEU A 520 -4.86 -14.50 0.85
N ASP A 521 -5.22 -14.08 -0.36
CA ASP A 521 -4.27 -13.70 -1.41
C ASP A 521 -3.44 -12.46 -1.01
N ARG A 522 -4.13 -11.38 -0.63
CA ARG A 522 -3.48 -10.14 -0.19
C ARG A 522 -2.68 -10.35 1.09
N PHE A 523 -3.24 -11.09 2.05
CA PHE A 523 -2.56 -11.36 3.31
C PHE A 523 -1.30 -12.21 3.11
N LEU A 524 -1.34 -13.20 2.20
CA LEU A 524 -0.16 -13.97 1.83
C LEU A 524 0.94 -13.09 1.21
N ALA A 525 0.58 -12.15 0.32
CA ALA A 525 1.56 -11.20 -0.20
C ALA A 525 2.23 -10.41 0.92
N ILE A 526 1.43 -9.92 1.86
CA ILE A 526 1.93 -9.15 3.01
C ILE A 526 2.83 -10.01 3.90
N LEU A 527 2.46 -11.27 4.17
CA LEU A 527 3.30 -12.21 4.93
C LEU A 527 4.64 -12.47 4.24
N ILE A 528 4.64 -12.70 2.90
CA ILE A 528 5.87 -12.89 2.13
C ILE A 528 6.78 -11.67 2.28
N GLU A 529 6.25 -10.46 2.17
CA GLU A 529 7.03 -9.23 2.27
C GLU A 529 7.46 -8.93 3.72
N HIS A 530 6.58 -9.17 4.70
CA HIS A 530 6.85 -8.96 6.12
C HIS A 530 8.00 -9.85 6.61
N PHE A 531 7.92 -11.15 6.36
CA PHE A 531 8.95 -12.10 6.74
C PHE A 531 10.11 -12.19 5.73
N GLY A 532 10.02 -11.47 4.59
CA GLY A 532 11.00 -11.60 3.51
C GLY A 532 11.08 -13.04 2.97
N GLY A 533 9.99 -13.81 3.03
CA GLY A 533 9.89 -15.21 2.66
C GLY A 533 10.41 -16.23 3.69
N ALA A 534 11.01 -15.76 4.81
CA ALA A 534 11.44 -16.64 5.91
C ALA A 534 10.29 -16.80 6.93
N PHE A 535 9.32 -17.61 6.57
CA PHE A 535 8.12 -17.80 7.38
C PHE A 535 8.41 -18.44 8.74
N PRO A 536 7.61 -18.10 9.78
CA PRO A 536 7.59 -18.87 11.04
C PRO A 536 7.38 -20.36 10.77
N ALA A 537 7.96 -21.22 11.59
CA ALA A 537 7.93 -22.66 11.38
C ALA A 537 6.51 -23.22 11.16
N TRP A 538 5.52 -22.75 11.92
CA TRP A 538 4.14 -23.23 11.83
C TRP A 538 3.46 -22.94 10.46
N VAL A 539 3.87 -21.87 9.75
CA VAL A 539 3.34 -21.49 8.43
C VAL A 539 4.21 -22.03 7.28
N ALA A 540 5.51 -22.25 7.54
CA ALA A 540 6.47 -22.62 6.51
C ALA A 540 6.03 -23.90 5.76
N PRO A 541 6.06 -23.92 4.40
CA PRO A 541 5.64 -25.09 3.62
C PRO A 541 6.58 -26.28 3.84
N VAL A 542 7.86 -26.02 4.06
CA VAL A 542 8.87 -26.99 4.52
C VAL A 542 9.41 -26.45 5.84
N GLN A 543 9.17 -27.16 6.93
CA GLN A 543 9.57 -26.73 8.27
C GLN A 543 10.99 -27.19 8.62
N VAL A 544 11.33 -28.41 8.18
CA VAL A 544 12.62 -29.04 8.43
C VAL A 544 13.15 -29.66 7.15
N LYS A 545 14.43 -29.44 6.87
CA LYS A 545 15.15 -30.13 5.80
C LYS A 545 16.25 -31.00 6.38
N VAL A 546 16.20 -32.31 6.13
CA VAL A 546 17.18 -33.28 6.62
C VAL A 546 18.21 -33.53 5.51
N ILE A 547 19.49 -33.30 5.81
CA ILE A 547 20.62 -33.43 4.87
C ILE A 547 21.67 -34.42 5.38
N PRO A 548 21.73 -35.63 4.82
CA PRO A 548 22.83 -36.57 5.11
C PRO A 548 24.12 -36.04 4.50
N VAL A 549 25.22 -36.10 5.28
CA VAL A 549 26.59 -35.75 4.83
C VAL A 549 27.07 -36.71 3.73
N SER A 550 26.73 -37.98 3.87
CA SER A 550 27.00 -39.04 2.88
C SER A 550 25.77 -39.94 2.77
N ASN A 551 25.21 -40.04 1.58
CA ASN A 551 24.04 -40.90 1.35
C ASN A 551 24.38 -42.37 1.63
N ALA A 552 25.59 -42.84 1.22
CA ALA A 552 26.01 -44.22 1.42
C ALA A 552 26.05 -44.66 2.89
N VAL A 553 26.22 -43.71 3.83
CA VAL A 553 26.40 -44.00 5.26
C VAL A 553 25.22 -43.51 6.11
N HIS A 554 24.72 -42.33 5.84
CA HIS A 554 23.78 -41.63 6.75
C HIS A 554 22.32 -41.61 6.26
N GLU A 555 22.03 -42.10 5.04
CA GLU A 555 20.68 -42.01 4.44
C GLU A 555 19.64 -42.77 5.28
N GLN A 556 20.00 -43.95 5.81
CA GLN A 556 19.08 -44.71 6.63
C GLN A 556 18.66 -43.92 7.88
N TYR A 557 19.62 -43.37 8.62
CA TYR A 557 19.33 -42.58 9.82
C TYR A 557 18.60 -41.29 9.49
N ALA A 558 18.93 -40.60 8.38
CA ALA A 558 18.19 -39.44 7.89
C ALA A 558 16.72 -39.76 7.57
N ASN A 559 16.45 -40.95 6.99
CA ASN A 559 15.11 -41.45 6.76
C ASN A 559 14.31 -41.68 8.06
N GLU A 560 14.98 -42.27 9.08
CA GLU A 560 14.38 -42.49 10.41
C GLU A 560 14.03 -41.17 11.07
N ILE A 561 14.88 -40.14 10.99
CA ILE A 561 14.63 -38.79 11.47
C ILE A 561 13.45 -38.17 10.73
N ALA A 562 13.45 -38.24 9.40
CA ALA A 562 12.39 -37.66 8.59
C ALA A 562 11.02 -38.32 8.89
N LEU A 563 10.99 -39.65 9.05
CA LEU A 563 9.79 -40.39 9.42
C LEU A 563 9.28 -39.98 10.81
N LYS A 564 10.18 -39.85 11.79
CA LYS A 564 9.82 -39.45 13.16
C LYS A 564 9.22 -38.04 13.19
N LEU A 565 9.84 -37.08 12.48
CA LEU A 565 9.32 -35.72 12.34
C LEU A 565 7.95 -35.71 11.64
N ALA A 566 7.79 -36.48 10.55
CA ALA A 566 6.51 -36.58 9.86
C ALA A 566 5.39 -37.19 10.74
N GLN A 567 5.72 -38.19 11.57
CA GLN A 567 4.78 -38.75 12.55
C GLN A 567 4.38 -37.75 13.66
N ALA A 568 5.27 -36.81 13.99
CA ALA A 568 5.01 -35.67 14.86
C ALA A 568 4.24 -34.53 14.17
N GLY A 569 3.81 -34.70 12.91
CA GLY A 569 3.08 -33.68 12.15
C GLY A 569 3.95 -32.57 11.53
N VAL A 570 5.26 -32.72 11.54
CA VAL A 570 6.21 -31.75 10.96
C VAL A 570 6.32 -31.96 9.45
N ARG A 571 6.24 -30.89 8.67
CA ARG A 571 6.48 -30.89 7.21
C ARG A 571 7.98 -30.95 6.96
N VAL A 572 8.47 -32.14 6.66
CA VAL A 572 9.89 -32.43 6.49
C VAL A 572 10.20 -32.84 5.05
N GLU A 573 11.32 -32.34 4.55
CA GLU A 573 11.94 -32.78 3.29
C GLU A 573 13.33 -33.35 3.58
N GLN A 574 13.69 -34.43 2.86
CA GLN A 574 15.04 -34.97 2.87
C GLN A 574 15.75 -34.66 1.56
N ASP A 575 16.98 -34.17 1.65
CA ASP A 575 17.84 -33.94 0.49
C ASP A 575 18.90 -35.04 0.36
N ALA A 576 18.51 -36.14 -0.28
CA ALA A 576 19.36 -37.29 -0.55
C ALA A 576 20.05 -37.24 -1.94
N ARG A 577 20.09 -36.07 -2.60
CA ARG A 577 20.77 -35.90 -3.91
C ARG A 577 22.27 -36.13 -3.74
N ASP A 578 22.92 -36.63 -4.80
CA ASP A 578 24.39 -36.78 -4.85
C ASP A 578 25.06 -35.44 -5.17
N GLU A 579 25.00 -34.52 -4.19
CA GLU A 579 25.54 -33.17 -4.28
C GLU A 579 26.41 -32.85 -3.05
N LYS A 580 27.31 -31.88 -3.19
CA LYS A 580 28.15 -31.42 -2.08
C LYS A 580 27.32 -30.87 -0.92
N LEU A 581 27.65 -31.25 0.30
CA LEU A 581 26.93 -30.79 1.52
C LEU A 581 26.75 -29.26 1.57
N GLY A 582 27.80 -28.50 1.27
CA GLY A 582 27.73 -27.03 1.26
C GLY A 582 26.74 -26.48 0.23
N TYR A 583 26.55 -27.14 -0.91
CA TYR A 583 25.56 -26.78 -1.91
C TYR A 583 24.14 -27.03 -1.40
N LYS A 584 23.87 -28.22 -0.83
CA LYS A 584 22.57 -28.58 -0.24
C LYS A 584 22.16 -27.61 0.88
N ILE A 585 23.08 -27.26 1.78
CA ILE A 585 22.84 -26.29 2.87
C ILE A 585 22.51 -24.90 2.29
N ARG A 586 23.31 -24.43 1.32
CA ARG A 586 23.10 -23.14 0.68
C ARG A 586 21.73 -23.08 0.00
N GLU A 587 21.34 -24.13 -0.70
CA GLU A 587 20.03 -24.19 -1.37
C GLU A 587 18.88 -24.17 -0.36
N ALA A 588 18.99 -24.91 0.76
CA ALA A 588 18.01 -24.85 1.85
C ALA A 588 17.90 -23.44 2.46
N GLN A 589 19.03 -22.74 2.59
CA GLN A 589 19.05 -21.33 3.02
C GLN A 589 18.40 -20.40 1.99
N MET A 590 18.63 -20.61 0.69
CA MET A 590 17.96 -19.84 -0.36
C MET A 590 16.45 -20.09 -0.36
N GLN A 591 16.01 -21.31 -0.07
CA GLN A 591 14.60 -21.66 0.11
C GLN A 591 14.03 -21.20 1.47
N LYS A 592 14.86 -20.59 2.33
CA LYS A 592 14.47 -20.02 3.63
C LYS A 592 13.78 -21.02 4.54
N VAL A 593 14.22 -22.29 4.48
CA VAL A 593 13.70 -23.35 5.35
C VAL A 593 14.06 -23.04 6.81
N PRO A 594 13.09 -23.03 7.75
CA PRO A 594 13.33 -22.65 9.15
C PRO A 594 14.42 -23.47 9.83
N TYR A 595 14.44 -24.79 9.62
CA TYR A 595 15.41 -25.70 10.24
C TYR A 595 16.06 -26.61 9.22
N VAL A 596 17.39 -26.68 9.26
CA VAL A 596 18.18 -27.64 8.47
C VAL A 596 18.91 -28.57 9.45
N LEU A 597 18.66 -29.86 9.33
CA LEU A 597 19.33 -30.90 10.11
C LEU A 597 20.44 -31.55 9.27
N VAL A 598 21.66 -31.38 9.69
CA VAL A 598 22.81 -32.03 9.04
C VAL A 598 23.17 -33.29 9.81
N ILE A 599 23.26 -34.43 9.10
CA ILE A 599 23.43 -35.74 9.70
C ILE A 599 24.75 -36.34 9.23
N GLY A 600 25.70 -36.51 10.16
CA GLY A 600 26.96 -37.15 9.97
C GLY A 600 27.20 -38.29 10.98
N ASP A 601 28.42 -38.82 11.02
CA ASP A 601 28.78 -39.95 11.90
C ASP A 601 28.46 -39.68 13.38
N LYS A 602 28.79 -38.47 13.87
CA LYS A 602 28.59 -38.11 15.29
C LYS A 602 27.11 -38.03 15.66
N GLU A 603 26.30 -37.50 14.76
CA GLU A 603 24.86 -37.38 14.96
C GLU A 603 24.21 -38.78 15.00
N MET A 604 24.64 -39.66 14.10
CA MET A 604 24.14 -41.03 14.04
C MET A 604 24.56 -41.84 15.28
N GLU A 605 25.85 -41.75 15.74
CA GLU A 605 26.34 -42.47 16.92
C GLU A 605 25.67 -42.04 18.23
N ASN A 606 25.22 -40.75 18.32
CA ASN A 606 24.67 -40.17 19.54
C ASN A 606 23.16 -40.01 19.51
N GLU A 607 22.46 -40.56 18.52
CA GLU A 607 21.00 -40.34 18.29
C GLU A 607 20.63 -38.84 18.34
N ALA A 608 21.46 -38.00 17.72
CA ALA A 608 21.38 -36.55 17.74
C ALA A 608 21.19 -35.97 16.34
N VAL A 609 20.95 -34.67 16.26
CA VAL A 609 20.87 -33.88 15.03
C VAL A 609 21.69 -32.61 15.18
N ASN A 610 22.36 -32.20 14.11
CA ASN A 610 23.05 -30.91 14.04
C ASN A 610 22.07 -29.90 13.43
N VAL A 611 21.46 -29.06 14.27
CA VAL A 611 20.40 -28.12 13.93
C VAL A 611 20.98 -26.78 13.47
N ARG A 612 20.57 -26.33 12.30
CA ARG A 612 20.86 -25.01 11.76
C ARG A 612 19.54 -24.28 11.60
N LYS A 613 19.33 -23.21 12.35
CA LYS A 613 18.16 -22.35 12.22
C LYS A 613 18.43 -21.28 11.16
N TYR A 614 17.43 -20.96 10.36
CA TYR A 614 17.53 -19.91 9.35
C TYR A 614 17.90 -18.55 9.99
N GLY A 615 18.84 -17.83 9.38
CA GLY A 615 19.31 -16.54 9.89
C GLY A 615 20.35 -16.63 11.03
N GLU A 616 20.64 -17.82 11.56
CA GLU A 616 21.67 -18.03 12.57
C GLU A 616 22.97 -18.61 11.96
N GLU A 617 24.10 -18.04 12.37
CA GLU A 617 25.42 -18.53 11.89
C GLU A 617 25.87 -19.82 12.58
N LYS A 618 25.46 -20.03 13.83
CA LYS A 618 25.86 -21.16 14.65
C LYS A 618 24.89 -22.32 14.50
N SER A 619 25.44 -23.54 14.46
CA SER A 619 24.67 -24.77 14.58
C SER A 619 24.82 -25.36 15.97
N GLU A 620 23.82 -26.11 16.41
CA GLU A 620 23.78 -26.78 17.69
C GLU A 620 23.52 -28.27 17.49
N VAL A 621 24.22 -29.12 18.25
CA VAL A 621 23.97 -30.57 18.27
C VAL A 621 23.10 -30.90 19.48
N ILE A 622 21.90 -31.41 19.22
CA ILE A 622 20.96 -31.79 20.27
C ILE A 622 20.39 -33.19 20.01
N ALA A 623 19.91 -33.84 21.05
CA ALA A 623 19.24 -35.12 20.93
C ALA A 623 18.01 -35.02 20.04
N LEU A 624 17.75 -36.01 19.18
CA LEU A 624 16.62 -36.01 18.25
C LEU A 624 15.26 -35.81 18.96
N ASP A 625 15.04 -36.50 20.09
CA ASP A 625 13.79 -36.37 20.84
C ASP A 625 13.56 -34.96 21.39
N VAL A 626 14.64 -34.29 21.80
CA VAL A 626 14.56 -32.88 22.28
C VAL A 626 14.21 -31.96 21.11
N PHE A 627 14.82 -32.17 19.93
CA PHE A 627 14.46 -31.36 18.76
C PHE A 627 13.01 -31.55 18.36
N VAL A 628 12.53 -32.80 18.29
CA VAL A 628 11.14 -33.11 17.95
C VAL A 628 10.17 -32.40 18.90
N ALA A 629 10.38 -32.54 20.21
CA ALA A 629 9.53 -31.88 21.21
C ALA A 629 9.57 -30.34 21.10
N THR A 630 10.76 -29.78 20.81
CA THR A 630 10.92 -28.32 20.66
C THR A 630 10.16 -27.78 19.47
N ILE A 631 10.27 -28.43 18.31
CA ILE A 631 9.59 -27.95 17.09
C ILE A 631 8.08 -28.18 17.16
N GLU A 632 7.60 -29.27 17.77
CA GLU A 632 6.19 -29.48 18.05
C GLU A 632 5.60 -28.36 18.91
N GLU A 633 6.32 -27.99 19.98
CA GLU A 633 5.91 -26.89 20.87
C GLU A 633 5.90 -25.54 20.13
N GLU A 634 6.93 -25.26 19.29
CA GLU A 634 7.02 -24.03 18.51
C GLU A 634 5.85 -23.91 17.52
N ILE A 635 5.56 -24.99 16.79
CA ILE A 635 4.43 -25.06 15.85
C ILE A 635 3.10 -24.88 16.58
N LYS A 636 2.89 -25.60 17.69
CA LYS A 636 1.65 -25.54 18.48
C LYS A 636 1.40 -24.14 19.06
N ASN A 637 2.44 -23.49 19.54
CA ASN A 637 2.35 -22.16 20.14
C ASN A 637 2.42 -21.01 19.09
N ARG A 638 2.52 -21.34 17.81
CA ARG A 638 2.60 -20.38 16.69
C ARG A 638 3.64 -19.28 16.93
N LYS A 639 4.81 -19.66 17.41
CA LYS A 639 5.92 -18.71 17.62
C LYS A 639 6.41 -18.16 16.28
N TYR A 640 6.76 -16.85 16.24
CA TYR A 640 7.31 -16.16 15.07
C TYR A 640 8.70 -15.57 15.35
#